data_0d68fb10fbef49cd4cf8c993b448f441
#
_entry.id   0d68fb10fbef49cd4cf8c993b448f441
#
_cell.length_a   1.000
_cell.length_b   1.000
_cell.length_c   1.000
_cell.angle_alpha   90.00
_cell.angle_beta   90.00
_cell.angle_gamma   90.00
#
_symmetry.space_group_name_H-M   'P 1'
#
loop_
_entity.id
_entity.type
_entity.pdbx_description
1 polymer ?
#
loop_
_entity_poly.entity_id
_entity_poly.type
_entity_poly.pdbx_seq_one_letter_code
_entity_poly.pdbx_strand_id
1 'polypeptide(L)'
;MERSGTARQPQLLGQKKDKFWLTVGLCALTAALFFLPFYIIDGGFFHYAGDFNSQQISFYRYMNGFIKGAGYPDSAFTSVHNTFSWATDLGSGVMNAYSFYLYGSPFFWFSLLFPQKWLPYLMVPLLVLKFAVAGGGAYLYLRRYVKNIDYAVLGACLYTFSGFTVYNVFFNHFVDVVALFPYLLWSLDEALYNDRRSWFAFWVAVNLVNNYFFFIGQVVFLAIYFICKLSTRDFRLTAKKFGLLAFESLLGVAMGSILLVPAVLSILQNPRTIDLSSGWGFLTYSKVQQYLAILVSWIMPPDSPYLTSIWSEGVIKWTSMSAYLPLCSLAGAVAYWKAKRGDSKKRIVGTCAVFALVPILNSAFYALNSSYYARWYYMPVLVLAAMTVNALEDHNTDLDSPARGISWLMIATVAFAVVPVQDSDTGSWSFGVLKNPGQYCAVLGFGLLGLLLYRYLCQKWRGDSRFAQRMTAAVLAFAFLFSVVHIGIGKFGQWYTDSDLVKQDTNALLLKNDLPEGDYRIDTYKIHDNIGMWLDKSCLQYFGSTAAPSILSFYPALGVKRDVRSEPELSNYALRGLLSVEYLITTPEKQTDFENEADDGWEYAFAKDGYAVYRNTNYVPMGFAYDYYLTQTEYEETAKATRANLLMRALVLTDEDAAVYGKYLTHLPEGRREELYYESYVQDCRERRATAASVFQMNNSGFHAEITLEKENLVFFSVPYDDGFTAYVNGQEADIVEVDEGLMAVLCPAGENSIDFVYQPDGIRLSRALTLGGIVVWLAYTAYFVWRKRRTKRA
;
A
#
# COMPACT_ATOMS: atom_id res chain seq x y z
N MET A 1 1.35 11.74 -56.57
CA MET A 1 0.31 10.83 -56.00
C MET A 1 0.36 10.95 -54.50
N GLU A 2 -0.40 11.87 -54.00
CA GLU A 2 -0.57 12.11 -52.55
C GLU A 2 -1.54 11.08 -51.99
N ARG A 3 -1.06 10.16 -51.22
CA ARG A 3 -1.92 9.36 -50.32
C ARG A 3 -2.02 10.09 -48.97
N SER A 4 -3.05 10.92 -48.83
CA SER A 4 -3.49 11.46 -47.56
C SER A 4 -3.99 10.34 -46.65
N GLY A 5 -3.06 9.75 -45.87
CA GLY A 5 -3.38 8.80 -44.83
C GLY A 5 -3.90 9.51 -43.57
N THR A 6 -5.11 10.03 -43.63
CA THR A 6 -5.88 10.35 -42.43
C THR A 6 -6.21 9.03 -41.73
N ALA A 7 -5.65 8.77 -40.54
CA ALA A 7 -6.06 7.65 -39.71
C ALA A 7 -7.58 7.76 -39.47
N ARG A 8 -8.35 6.92 -40.18
CA ARG A 8 -9.81 6.88 -40.04
C ARG A 8 -10.13 6.40 -38.64
N GLN A 9 -10.68 7.28 -37.81
CA GLN A 9 -11.45 6.84 -36.64
C GLN A 9 -12.45 5.80 -37.13
N PRO A 10 -12.62 4.66 -36.43
CA PRO A 10 -13.75 3.80 -36.70
C PRO A 10 -15.01 4.63 -36.49
N GLN A 11 -15.72 4.96 -37.57
CA GLN A 11 -17.01 5.64 -37.51
C GLN A 11 -17.95 4.71 -36.75
N LEU A 12 -18.38 5.14 -35.57
CA LEU A 12 -19.46 4.53 -34.82
C LEU A 12 -20.70 4.49 -35.74
N LEU A 13 -21.07 3.29 -36.20
CA LEU A 13 -22.23 3.08 -37.02
C LEU A 13 -23.51 3.38 -36.26
N GLY A 14 -24.13 4.55 -36.52
CA GLY A 14 -25.41 4.97 -35.96
C GLY A 14 -25.33 5.51 -34.53
N GLN A 15 -26.22 6.46 -34.17
CA GLN A 15 -26.40 6.95 -32.80
C GLN A 15 -26.81 5.80 -31.88
N LYS A 16 -25.85 5.12 -31.25
CA LYS A 16 -26.11 4.07 -30.26
C LYS A 16 -26.21 4.69 -28.88
N LYS A 17 -27.25 4.28 -28.14
CA LYS A 17 -27.41 4.65 -26.72
C LYS A 17 -26.11 4.33 -25.98
N ASP A 18 -25.56 5.32 -25.29
CA ASP A 18 -24.40 5.14 -24.42
C ASP A 18 -24.74 4.10 -23.34
N LYS A 19 -23.86 3.12 -23.11
CA LYS A 19 -24.05 2.04 -22.14
C LYS A 19 -23.16 2.20 -20.90
N PHE A 20 -22.68 3.42 -20.64
CA PHE A 20 -21.82 3.71 -19.51
C PHE A 20 -22.46 3.27 -18.18
N TRP A 21 -23.66 3.77 -17.87
CA TRP A 21 -24.33 3.42 -16.61
C TRP A 21 -24.75 1.95 -16.51
N LEU A 22 -25.06 1.31 -17.65
CA LEU A 22 -25.28 -0.12 -17.70
C LEU A 22 -24.01 -0.87 -17.29
N THR A 23 -22.86 -0.46 -17.80
CA THR A 23 -21.57 -1.09 -17.46
C THR A 23 -21.23 -0.90 -15.98
N VAL A 24 -21.38 0.32 -15.46
CA VAL A 24 -21.18 0.64 -14.04
C VAL A 24 -22.09 -0.24 -13.19
N GLY A 25 -23.39 -0.32 -13.53
CA GLY A 25 -24.36 -1.13 -12.78
C GLY A 25 -24.07 -2.64 -12.83
N LEU A 26 -23.66 -3.18 -13.98
CA LEU A 26 -23.28 -4.59 -14.10
C LEU A 26 -22.05 -4.92 -13.25
N CYS A 27 -21.02 -4.06 -13.28
CA CYS A 27 -19.83 -4.24 -12.46
C CYS A 27 -20.14 -4.13 -10.96
N ALA A 28 -20.94 -3.14 -10.56
CA ALA A 28 -21.38 -2.98 -9.17
C ALA A 28 -22.18 -4.19 -8.68
N LEU A 29 -23.18 -4.62 -9.46
CA LEU A 29 -24.04 -5.75 -9.11
C LEU A 29 -23.23 -7.05 -8.97
N THR A 30 -22.35 -7.34 -9.92
CA THR A 30 -21.53 -8.56 -9.88
C THR A 30 -20.60 -8.55 -8.67
N ALA A 31 -19.95 -7.40 -8.39
CA ALA A 31 -19.11 -7.25 -7.21
C ALA A 31 -19.93 -7.42 -5.92
N ALA A 32 -21.08 -6.78 -5.81
CA ALA A 32 -21.97 -6.93 -4.65
C ALA A 32 -22.37 -8.40 -4.44
N LEU A 33 -22.72 -9.10 -5.52
CA LEU A 33 -23.16 -10.49 -5.44
C LEU A 33 -22.06 -11.44 -4.95
N PHE A 34 -20.82 -11.30 -5.40
CA PHE A 34 -19.76 -12.21 -4.95
C PHE A 34 -19.22 -11.89 -3.55
N PHE A 35 -19.32 -10.64 -3.08
CA PHE A 35 -18.99 -10.30 -1.70
C PHE A 35 -20.13 -10.66 -0.72
N LEU A 36 -21.38 -10.70 -1.18
CA LEU A 36 -22.56 -10.88 -0.33
C LEU A 36 -22.50 -12.09 0.60
N PRO A 37 -22.09 -13.31 0.16
CA PRO A 37 -21.99 -14.46 1.05
C PRO A 37 -21.06 -14.20 2.25
N PHE A 38 -19.91 -13.61 2.01
CA PHE A 38 -18.91 -13.32 3.04
C PHE A 38 -19.36 -12.19 3.96
N TYR A 39 -20.00 -11.16 3.40
CA TYR A 39 -20.57 -10.07 4.16
C TYR A 39 -21.67 -10.55 5.13
N ILE A 40 -22.48 -11.54 4.72
CA ILE A 40 -23.50 -12.15 5.58
C ILE A 40 -22.85 -13.03 6.66
N ILE A 41 -21.87 -13.85 6.30
CA ILE A 41 -21.15 -14.74 7.22
C ILE A 41 -20.50 -13.94 8.36
N ASP A 42 -19.91 -12.80 8.05
CA ASP A 42 -19.24 -11.93 9.02
C ASP A 42 -20.19 -10.93 9.71
N GLY A 43 -21.50 -11.06 9.55
CA GLY A 43 -22.46 -10.13 10.14
C GLY A 43 -22.32 -8.68 9.64
N GLY A 44 -21.80 -8.50 8.43
CA GLY A 44 -21.55 -7.21 7.80
C GLY A 44 -20.13 -6.63 8.04
N PHE A 45 -19.36 -7.23 8.93
CA PHE A 45 -17.98 -6.87 9.24
C PHE A 45 -17.01 -7.75 8.42
N PHE A 46 -16.81 -7.40 7.16
CA PHE A 46 -16.06 -8.25 6.24
C PHE A 46 -14.58 -8.33 6.59
N HIS A 47 -14.10 -9.53 6.92
CA HIS A 47 -12.70 -9.89 6.99
C HIS A 47 -12.31 -10.74 5.78
N TYR A 48 -11.07 -10.60 5.33
CA TYR A 48 -10.52 -11.41 4.24
C TYR A 48 -9.31 -12.20 4.73
N ALA A 49 -8.11 -11.62 4.63
CA ALA A 49 -6.86 -12.23 5.07
C ALA A 49 -5.74 -11.19 5.19
N GLY A 50 -4.78 -11.43 6.07
CA GLY A 50 -3.51 -10.71 6.20
C GLY A 50 -3.66 -9.18 6.16
N ASP A 51 -3.03 -8.52 5.18
CA ASP A 51 -3.02 -7.05 5.06
C ASP A 51 -4.42 -6.43 5.04
N PHE A 52 -5.43 -7.12 4.48
CA PHE A 52 -6.79 -6.60 4.49
C PHE A 52 -7.33 -6.44 5.91
N ASN A 53 -7.13 -7.42 6.76
CA ASN A 53 -7.60 -7.42 8.14
C ASN A 53 -6.74 -6.49 9.01
N SER A 54 -5.44 -6.76 9.06
CA SER A 54 -4.53 -6.09 9.99
C SER A 54 -4.26 -4.62 9.65
N GLN A 55 -4.25 -4.26 8.36
CA GLN A 55 -3.95 -2.89 7.92
C GLN A 55 -5.18 -2.16 7.42
N GLN A 56 -5.86 -2.69 6.38
CA GLN A 56 -6.82 -1.90 5.64
C GLN A 56 -8.05 -1.52 6.46
N ILE A 57 -8.62 -2.45 7.24
CA ILE A 57 -9.76 -2.15 8.13
C ILE A 57 -9.32 -1.18 9.22
N SER A 58 -8.21 -1.50 9.91
CA SER A 58 -7.68 -0.68 11.02
C SER A 58 -7.33 0.73 10.56
N PHE A 59 -6.65 0.87 9.42
CA PHE A 59 -6.25 2.18 8.87
C PHE A 59 -7.46 3.02 8.45
N TYR A 60 -8.44 2.44 7.73
CA TYR A 60 -9.65 3.17 7.34
C TYR A 60 -10.44 3.67 8.53
N ARG A 61 -10.63 2.80 9.55
CA ARG A 61 -11.34 3.18 10.78
C ARG A 61 -10.57 4.26 11.54
N TYR A 62 -9.29 4.01 11.83
CA TYR A 62 -8.46 4.93 12.61
C TYR A 62 -8.39 6.30 11.94
N MET A 63 -8.01 6.36 10.68
CA MET A 63 -7.84 7.61 9.94
C MET A 63 -9.14 8.38 9.73
N ASN A 64 -10.29 7.68 9.59
CA ASN A 64 -11.59 8.35 9.56
C ASN A 64 -11.87 9.13 10.86
N GLY A 65 -11.60 8.51 12.00
CA GLY A 65 -11.72 9.16 13.30
C GLY A 65 -10.70 10.29 13.48
N PHE A 66 -9.44 10.02 13.18
CA PHE A 66 -8.33 10.96 13.32
C PHE A 66 -8.56 12.28 12.55
N ILE A 67 -8.95 12.21 11.27
CA ILE A 67 -9.24 13.40 10.46
C ILE A 67 -10.42 14.21 11.03
N LYS A 68 -11.32 13.55 11.75
CA LYS A 68 -12.47 14.20 12.44
C LYS A 68 -12.13 14.69 13.84
N GLY A 69 -10.87 14.65 14.25
CA GLY A 69 -10.41 15.11 15.54
C GLY A 69 -10.53 14.09 16.67
N ALA A 70 -10.68 12.78 16.35
CA ALA A 70 -10.53 11.74 17.36
C ALA A 70 -9.04 11.50 17.68
N GLY A 71 -8.79 10.96 18.86
CA GLY A 71 -7.45 10.72 19.39
C GLY A 71 -7.09 11.70 20.47
N TYR A 72 -5.90 12.25 20.41
CA TYR A 72 -5.40 13.22 21.39
C TYR A 72 -5.90 14.65 21.06
N PRO A 73 -6.02 15.55 22.06
CA PRO A 73 -6.45 16.91 21.82
C PRO A 73 -5.47 17.64 20.87
N ASP A 74 -5.96 18.65 20.16
CA ASP A 74 -5.10 19.50 19.35
C ASP A 74 -4.17 20.33 20.23
N SER A 75 -2.99 20.64 19.72
CA SER A 75 -2.05 21.54 20.39
C SER A 75 -2.64 22.94 20.57
N ALA A 76 -2.62 23.45 21.78
CA ALA A 76 -2.96 24.84 22.06
C ALA A 76 -1.88 25.82 21.55
N PHE A 77 -0.67 25.35 21.28
CA PHE A 77 0.49 26.15 20.88
C PHE A 77 0.47 26.55 19.40
N THR A 78 -0.19 25.78 18.54
CA THR A 78 -0.18 25.98 17.08
C THR A 78 -1.56 25.85 16.46
N SER A 79 -1.75 26.48 15.29
CA SER A 79 -2.91 26.26 14.44
C SER A 79 -2.80 25.04 13.52
N VAL A 80 -1.78 24.21 13.71
CA VAL A 80 -1.58 22.95 12.95
C VAL A 80 -2.36 21.85 13.65
N HIS A 81 -3.16 21.12 12.88
CA HIS A 81 -4.06 20.09 13.40
C HIS A 81 -3.93 18.80 12.59
N ASN A 82 -4.03 17.66 13.28
CA ASN A 82 -4.12 16.32 12.68
C ASN A 82 -2.96 16.00 11.72
N THR A 83 -1.72 16.32 12.10
CA THR A 83 -0.52 16.08 11.29
C THR A 83 0.33 14.93 11.79
N PHE A 84 0.23 14.56 13.08
CA PHE A 84 1.05 13.56 13.74
C PHE A 84 0.18 12.50 14.44
N SER A 85 0.42 11.22 14.17
CA SER A 85 -0.33 10.08 14.69
C SER A 85 0.49 9.30 15.69
N TRP A 86 0.07 9.29 16.96
CA TRP A 86 0.68 8.49 18.01
C TRP A 86 0.39 7.00 17.95
N ALA A 87 -0.75 6.60 17.37
CA ALA A 87 -1.10 5.19 17.18
C ALA A 87 -0.43 4.55 15.94
N THR A 88 0.52 5.25 15.32
CA THR A 88 1.27 4.78 14.15
C THR A 88 2.72 4.54 14.55
N ASP A 89 3.07 3.28 14.84
CA ASP A 89 4.37 2.89 15.40
C ASP A 89 4.68 3.68 16.70
N LEU A 90 5.89 4.17 16.90
CA LEU A 90 6.26 5.02 18.03
C LEU A 90 5.80 6.48 17.87
N GLY A 91 5.04 6.77 16.86
CA GLY A 91 4.62 8.08 16.40
C GLY A 91 5.13 8.37 15.00
N SER A 92 4.27 8.91 14.12
CA SER A 92 4.65 9.22 12.74
C SER A 92 3.80 10.33 12.14
N GLY A 93 4.39 11.08 11.22
CA GLY A 93 3.67 12.01 10.38
C GLY A 93 2.62 11.32 9.52
N VAL A 94 1.37 11.80 9.55
CA VAL A 94 0.22 11.18 8.87
C VAL A 94 0.44 11.07 7.36
N MET A 95 1.02 12.09 6.72
CA MET A 95 1.30 12.03 5.29
C MET A 95 2.34 10.97 4.96
N ASN A 96 3.39 10.82 5.77
CA ASN A 96 4.42 9.81 5.59
C ASN A 96 3.86 8.40 5.74
N ALA A 97 3.03 8.17 6.75
CA ALA A 97 2.50 6.86 7.07
C ALA A 97 1.36 6.40 6.13
N TYR A 98 0.49 7.31 5.67
CA TYR A 98 -0.77 6.92 5.02
C TYR A 98 -0.90 7.35 3.56
N SER A 99 0.02 8.13 2.98
CA SER A 99 -0.06 8.53 1.57
C SER A 99 0.05 7.35 0.60
N PHE A 100 0.76 6.29 0.98
CA PHE A 100 0.82 5.05 0.22
C PHE A 100 -0.48 4.23 0.28
N TYR A 101 -1.21 4.26 1.42
CA TYR A 101 -2.34 3.36 1.67
C TYR A 101 -3.70 3.96 1.30
N LEU A 102 -4.03 5.13 1.84
CA LEU A 102 -5.40 5.65 1.75
C LEU A 102 -5.53 7.18 1.72
N TYR A 103 -4.53 7.92 2.20
CA TYR A 103 -4.66 9.37 2.42
C TYR A 103 -4.96 10.15 1.14
N GLY A 104 -4.46 9.69 -0.02
CA GLY A 104 -4.77 10.24 -1.34
C GLY A 104 -5.98 9.62 -2.04
N SER A 105 -6.61 8.57 -1.48
CA SER A 105 -7.69 7.82 -2.11
C SER A 105 -9.01 8.57 -2.10
N PRO A 106 -9.66 8.80 -3.26
CA PRO A 106 -10.99 9.40 -3.29
C PRO A 106 -12.06 8.53 -2.61
N PHE A 107 -11.85 7.22 -2.54
CA PHE A 107 -12.76 6.29 -1.86
C PHE A 107 -12.65 6.40 -0.35
N PHE A 108 -11.45 6.65 0.17
CA PHE A 108 -11.26 6.96 1.58
C PHE A 108 -11.93 8.30 1.94
N TRP A 109 -11.71 9.36 1.14
CA TRP A 109 -12.33 10.65 1.38
C TRP A 109 -13.86 10.58 1.31
N PHE A 110 -14.41 9.75 0.43
CA PHE A 110 -15.85 9.46 0.43
C PHE A 110 -16.31 8.80 1.74
N SER A 111 -15.49 7.95 2.34
CA SER A 111 -15.81 7.28 3.61
C SER A 111 -15.95 8.24 4.79
N LEU A 112 -15.36 9.45 4.73
CA LEU A 112 -15.51 10.47 5.76
C LEU A 112 -16.96 11.00 5.92
N LEU A 113 -17.83 10.75 4.96
CA LEU A 113 -19.26 11.05 5.09
C LEU A 113 -19.97 10.17 6.14
N PHE A 114 -19.33 9.11 6.60
CA PHE A 114 -19.88 8.14 7.53
C PHE A 114 -19.17 8.17 8.88
N PRO A 115 -19.87 7.82 9.98
CA PRO A 115 -19.26 7.72 11.31
C PRO A 115 -18.14 6.67 11.36
N GLN A 116 -17.09 6.91 12.14
CA GLN A 116 -15.95 6.00 12.35
C GLN A 116 -16.37 4.55 12.63
N LYS A 117 -17.35 4.35 13.50
CA LYS A 117 -17.85 3.00 13.89
C LYS A 117 -18.45 2.20 12.72
N TRP A 118 -18.78 2.84 11.60
CA TRP A 118 -19.35 2.16 10.43
C TRP A 118 -18.27 1.70 9.43
N LEU A 119 -17.02 2.15 9.60
CA LEU A 119 -15.97 1.90 8.60
C LEU A 119 -15.72 0.41 8.35
N PRO A 120 -15.65 -0.48 9.35
CA PRO A 120 -15.49 -1.91 9.09
C PRO A 120 -16.61 -2.49 8.21
N TYR A 121 -17.85 -2.00 8.38
CA TYR A 121 -19.02 -2.42 7.59
C TYR A 121 -19.05 -1.78 6.19
N LEU A 122 -18.32 -0.70 5.96
CA LEU A 122 -18.23 -0.01 4.68
C LEU A 122 -17.17 -0.58 3.74
N MET A 123 -16.29 -1.47 4.20
CA MET A 123 -15.21 -2.02 3.36
C MET A 123 -15.73 -2.69 2.09
N VAL A 124 -16.78 -3.52 2.18
CA VAL A 124 -17.42 -4.13 1.00
C VAL A 124 -18.14 -3.11 0.12
N PRO A 125 -19.02 -2.23 0.63
CA PRO A 125 -19.59 -1.14 -0.17
C PRO A 125 -18.56 -0.29 -0.92
N LEU A 126 -17.43 0.04 -0.29
CA LEU A 126 -16.34 0.76 -0.94
C LEU A 126 -15.66 -0.05 -2.03
N LEU A 127 -15.42 -1.36 -1.81
CA LEU A 127 -14.91 -2.26 -2.85
C LEU A 127 -15.87 -2.33 -4.03
N VAL A 128 -17.16 -2.51 -3.80
CA VAL A 128 -18.19 -2.49 -4.87
C VAL A 128 -18.14 -1.18 -5.67
N LEU A 129 -17.97 -0.05 -4.99
CA LEU A 129 -17.80 1.25 -5.65
C LEU A 129 -16.54 1.29 -6.52
N LYS A 130 -15.41 0.75 -6.04
CA LYS A 130 -14.15 0.68 -6.80
C LYS A 130 -14.32 -0.17 -8.07
N PHE A 131 -14.97 -1.34 -7.98
CA PHE A 131 -15.28 -2.17 -9.16
C PHE A 131 -16.20 -1.43 -10.14
N ALA A 132 -17.20 -0.72 -9.67
CA ALA A 132 -18.09 0.09 -10.49
C ALA A 132 -17.34 1.20 -11.25
N VAL A 133 -16.44 1.92 -10.57
CA VAL A 133 -15.60 2.97 -11.15
C VAL A 133 -14.61 2.38 -12.17
N ALA A 134 -13.99 1.23 -11.86
CA ALA A 134 -13.11 0.52 -12.79
C ALA A 134 -13.83 0.18 -14.11
N GLY A 135 -15.05 -0.35 -14.01
CA GLY A 135 -15.88 -0.68 -15.17
C GLY A 135 -16.23 0.53 -16.01
N GLY A 136 -16.60 1.63 -15.36
CA GLY A 136 -16.90 2.91 -16.05
C GLY A 136 -15.68 3.45 -16.81
N GLY A 137 -14.51 3.49 -16.18
CA GLY A 137 -13.28 3.95 -16.79
C GLY A 137 -12.82 3.08 -17.96
N ALA A 138 -12.83 1.76 -17.76
CA ALA A 138 -12.50 0.81 -18.82
C ALA A 138 -13.45 0.91 -20.02
N TYR A 139 -14.76 1.08 -19.79
CA TYR A 139 -15.73 1.32 -20.85
C TYR A 139 -15.42 2.60 -21.64
N LEU A 140 -15.10 3.72 -20.98
CA LEU A 140 -14.74 4.97 -21.64
C LEU A 140 -13.50 4.82 -22.54
N TYR A 141 -12.51 4.07 -22.10
CA TYR A 141 -11.33 3.78 -22.89
C TYR A 141 -11.65 2.85 -24.06
N LEU A 142 -12.34 1.72 -23.80
CA LEU A 142 -12.56 0.65 -24.79
C LEU A 142 -13.54 1.00 -25.91
N ARG A 143 -14.55 1.87 -25.66
CA ARG A 143 -15.54 2.27 -26.64
C ARG A 143 -14.94 2.89 -27.91
N ARG A 144 -13.70 3.40 -27.82
CA ARG A 144 -12.95 3.95 -28.95
C ARG A 144 -12.49 2.86 -29.94
N TYR A 145 -12.24 1.65 -29.44
CA TYR A 145 -11.58 0.58 -30.17
C TYR A 145 -12.54 -0.43 -30.79
N VAL A 146 -13.82 -0.32 -30.53
CA VAL A 146 -14.87 -1.25 -31.01
C VAL A 146 -15.85 -0.58 -31.93
N LYS A 147 -16.43 -1.35 -32.87
CA LYS A 147 -17.51 -0.89 -33.76
C LYS A 147 -18.87 -1.04 -33.09
N ASN A 148 -19.10 -2.17 -32.41
CA ASN A 148 -20.30 -2.41 -31.62
C ASN A 148 -20.03 -2.13 -30.14
N ILE A 149 -20.82 -1.22 -29.56
CA ILE A 149 -20.66 -0.74 -28.18
C ILE A 149 -20.77 -1.87 -27.11
N ASP A 150 -21.45 -2.97 -27.44
CA ASP A 150 -21.57 -4.14 -26.55
C ASP A 150 -20.24 -4.80 -26.26
N TYR A 151 -19.29 -4.73 -27.20
CA TYR A 151 -17.91 -5.22 -26.96
C TYR A 151 -17.12 -4.29 -26.03
N ALA A 152 -17.47 -3.00 -25.95
CA ALA A 152 -16.87 -2.13 -24.93
C ALA A 152 -17.37 -2.51 -23.52
N VAL A 153 -18.65 -2.87 -23.38
CA VAL A 153 -19.21 -3.39 -22.11
C VAL A 153 -18.50 -4.70 -21.72
N LEU A 154 -18.37 -5.63 -22.68
CA LEU A 154 -17.66 -6.91 -22.46
C LEU A 154 -16.21 -6.68 -22.03
N GLY A 155 -15.47 -5.82 -22.72
CA GLY A 155 -14.07 -5.54 -22.40
C GLY A 155 -13.90 -4.85 -21.04
N ALA A 156 -14.84 -3.97 -20.68
CA ALA A 156 -14.86 -3.36 -19.36
C ALA A 156 -15.05 -4.41 -18.25
N CYS A 157 -15.96 -5.38 -18.44
CA CYS A 157 -16.13 -6.49 -17.51
C CYS A 157 -14.89 -7.39 -17.42
N LEU A 158 -14.22 -7.67 -18.55
CA LEU A 158 -12.98 -8.45 -18.59
C LEU A 158 -11.86 -7.76 -17.79
N TYR A 159 -11.73 -6.44 -17.91
CA TYR A 159 -10.74 -5.69 -17.13
C TYR A 159 -11.08 -5.63 -15.65
N THR A 160 -12.32 -5.25 -15.34
CA THR A 160 -12.78 -5.03 -13.97
C THR A 160 -12.67 -6.30 -13.12
N PHE A 161 -13.01 -7.46 -13.68
CA PHE A 161 -12.94 -8.75 -13.00
C PHE A 161 -11.70 -9.56 -13.41
N SER A 162 -10.65 -8.89 -13.91
CA SER A 162 -9.39 -9.57 -14.23
C SER A 162 -8.79 -10.23 -12.99
N GLY A 163 -7.96 -11.24 -13.23
CA GLY A 163 -7.24 -11.90 -12.15
C GLY A 163 -6.42 -10.93 -11.29
N PHE A 164 -5.88 -9.86 -11.91
CA PHE A 164 -5.20 -8.81 -11.16
C PHE A 164 -6.11 -8.13 -10.13
N THR A 165 -7.31 -7.74 -10.53
CA THR A 165 -8.25 -7.05 -9.64
C THR A 165 -8.73 -7.97 -8.51
N VAL A 166 -9.09 -9.21 -8.83
CA VAL A 166 -9.58 -10.19 -7.84
C VAL A 166 -8.48 -10.54 -6.83
N TYR A 167 -7.25 -10.78 -7.30
CA TYR A 167 -6.08 -10.98 -6.45
C TYR A 167 -5.88 -9.83 -5.46
N ASN A 168 -5.97 -8.59 -5.95
CA ASN A 168 -5.62 -7.40 -5.18
C ASN A 168 -6.75 -6.88 -4.26
N VAL A 169 -7.89 -7.57 -4.16
CA VAL A 169 -8.85 -7.33 -3.07
C VAL A 169 -8.16 -7.43 -1.71
N PHE A 170 -7.22 -8.34 -1.58
CA PHE A 170 -6.38 -8.50 -0.39
C PHE A 170 -5.66 -7.20 0.03
N PHE A 171 -5.15 -6.44 -0.93
CA PHE A 171 -4.46 -5.17 -0.71
C PHE A 171 -5.39 -3.95 -0.80
N ASN A 172 -6.68 -4.10 -0.90
CA ASN A 172 -7.72 -3.06 -0.98
C ASN A 172 -7.35 -1.76 -1.72
N HIS A 173 -6.28 -1.04 -1.30
CA HIS A 173 -5.83 0.21 -1.91
C HIS A 173 -5.25 0.03 -3.33
N PHE A 174 -4.83 -1.17 -3.72
CA PHE A 174 -4.41 -1.46 -5.10
C PHE A 174 -5.62 -1.48 -6.06
N VAL A 175 -6.82 -1.79 -5.55
CA VAL A 175 -8.05 -1.72 -6.35
C VAL A 175 -8.41 -0.27 -6.71
N ASP A 176 -8.01 0.73 -5.90
CA ASP A 176 -8.15 2.15 -6.23
C ASP A 176 -7.39 2.50 -7.50
N VAL A 177 -6.16 1.99 -7.61
CA VAL A 177 -5.30 2.21 -8.79
C VAL A 177 -5.92 1.58 -10.03
N VAL A 178 -6.43 0.35 -9.92
CA VAL A 178 -7.17 -0.32 -11.01
C VAL A 178 -8.40 0.48 -11.42
N ALA A 179 -9.12 1.06 -10.46
CA ALA A 179 -10.32 1.83 -10.72
C ALA A 179 -10.04 3.14 -11.47
N LEU A 180 -8.94 3.83 -11.15
CA LEU A 180 -8.66 5.19 -11.65
C LEU A 180 -7.79 5.22 -12.91
N PHE A 181 -6.90 4.24 -13.12
CA PHE A 181 -5.99 4.20 -14.26
C PHE A 181 -6.68 4.26 -15.64
N PRO A 182 -7.81 3.57 -15.90
CA PRO A 182 -8.45 3.65 -17.21
C PRO A 182 -8.87 5.05 -17.63
N TYR A 183 -9.21 5.91 -16.65
CA TYR A 183 -9.53 7.32 -16.93
C TYR A 183 -8.29 8.13 -17.33
N LEU A 184 -7.13 7.84 -16.74
CA LEU A 184 -5.86 8.45 -17.14
C LEU A 184 -5.53 8.09 -18.58
N LEU A 185 -5.61 6.81 -18.94
CA LEU A 185 -5.32 6.36 -20.31
C LEU A 185 -6.36 6.86 -21.33
N TRP A 186 -7.65 6.88 -20.94
CA TRP A 186 -8.70 7.49 -21.75
C TRP A 186 -8.46 8.99 -22.00
N SER A 187 -8.06 9.74 -20.97
CA SER A 187 -7.82 11.17 -21.09
C SER A 187 -6.62 11.50 -21.98
N LEU A 188 -5.55 10.67 -21.94
CA LEU A 188 -4.44 10.75 -22.86
C LEU A 188 -4.90 10.52 -24.30
N ASP A 189 -5.71 9.49 -24.55
CA ASP A 189 -6.26 9.23 -25.88
C ASP A 189 -7.18 10.37 -26.36
N GLU A 190 -7.98 10.97 -25.50
CA GLU A 190 -8.80 12.14 -25.83
C GLU A 190 -7.95 13.38 -26.19
N ALA A 191 -6.81 13.55 -25.52
CA ALA A 191 -5.86 14.62 -25.86
C ALA A 191 -5.11 14.34 -27.17
N LEU A 192 -4.77 13.06 -27.45
CA LEU A 192 -4.07 12.66 -28.66
C LEU A 192 -4.95 12.71 -29.93
N TYR A 193 -6.18 12.22 -29.84
CA TYR A 193 -7.04 12.03 -31.00
C TYR A 193 -8.12 13.09 -31.18
N ASN A 194 -8.67 13.64 -30.09
CA ASN A 194 -9.81 14.54 -30.11
C ASN A 194 -9.48 15.99 -29.69
N ASP A 195 -8.18 16.28 -29.41
CA ASP A 195 -7.73 17.59 -28.89
C ASP A 195 -8.53 18.08 -27.67
N ARG A 196 -9.07 17.14 -26.88
CA ARG A 196 -9.73 17.46 -25.63
C ARG A 196 -8.67 17.75 -24.57
N ARG A 197 -8.61 19.00 -24.16
CA ARG A 197 -7.59 19.50 -23.23
C ARG A 197 -8.09 19.55 -21.79
N SER A 198 -7.16 19.68 -20.87
CA SER A 198 -7.32 19.76 -19.41
C SER A 198 -7.67 18.47 -18.68
N TRP A 199 -8.38 17.53 -19.29
CA TRP A 199 -8.72 16.25 -18.67
C TRP A 199 -7.50 15.39 -18.37
N PHE A 200 -6.46 15.47 -19.22
CA PHE A 200 -5.24 14.69 -19.01
C PHE A 200 -4.50 15.20 -17.76
N ALA A 201 -4.34 16.53 -17.59
CA ALA A 201 -3.75 17.09 -16.37
C ALA A 201 -4.56 16.70 -15.11
N PHE A 202 -5.87 16.74 -15.17
CA PHE A 202 -6.73 16.33 -14.06
C PHE A 202 -6.50 14.87 -13.65
N TRP A 203 -6.51 13.94 -14.61
CA TRP A 203 -6.33 12.52 -14.29
C TRP A 203 -4.89 12.16 -13.93
N VAL A 204 -3.88 12.91 -14.41
CA VAL A 204 -2.50 12.84 -13.90
C VAL A 204 -2.48 13.19 -12.41
N ALA A 205 -3.08 14.31 -12.01
CA ALA A 205 -3.15 14.71 -10.61
C ALA A 205 -3.89 13.68 -9.74
N VAL A 206 -5.06 13.20 -10.19
CA VAL A 206 -5.86 12.22 -9.45
C VAL A 206 -5.09 10.91 -9.23
N ASN A 207 -4.42 10.37 -10.26
CA ASN A 207 -3.67 9.12 -10.12
C ASN A 207 -2.40 9.29 -9.25
N LEU A 208 -1.72 10.44 -9.36
CA LEU A 208 -0.57 10.78 -8.54
C LEU A 208 -0.97 10.89 -7.05
N VAL A 209 -2.01 11.68 -6.75
CA VAL A 209 -2.51 11.87 -5.38
C VAL A 209 -3.02 10.56 -4.80
N ASN A 210 -3.74 9.76 -5.60
CA ASN A 210 -4.25 8.47 -5.15
C ASN A 210 -3.14 7.55 -4.65
N ASN A 211 -2.03 7.44 -5.40
CA ASN A 211 -0.89 6.63 -4.97
C ASN A 211 0.36 6.96 -5.79
N TYR A 212 1.30 7.68 -5.20
CA TYR A 212 2.54 8.09 -5.85
C TYR A 212 3.42 6.90 -6.29
N PHE A 213 3.45 5.81 -5.52
CA PHE A 213 4.25 4.62 -5.83
C PHE A 213 3.79 3.95 -7.13
N PHE A 214 2.50 3.72 -7.29
CA PHE A 214 1.96 3.18 -8.55
C PHE A 214 2.03 4.18 -9.69
N PHE A 215 1.97 5.48 -9.40
CA PHE A 215 2.05 6.52 -10.43
C PHE A 215 3.40 6.51 -11.16
N ILE A 216 4.50 6.19 -10.50
CA ILE A 216 5.81 5.99 -11.15
C ILE A 216 5.69 4.93 -12.26
N GLY A 217 5.12 3.79 -11.94
CA GLY A 217 4.86 2.73 -12.93
C GLY A 217 3.91 3.17 -14.05
N GLN A 218 2.89 3.99 -13.73
CA GLN A 218 1.99 4.54 -14.74
C GLN A 218 2.73 5.47 -15.71
N VAL A 219 3.67 6.29 -15.22
CA VAL A 219 4.51 7.14 -16.09
C VAL A 219 5.32 6.31 -17.07
N VAL A 220 5.97 5.23 -16.60
CA VAL A 220 6.70 4.28 -17.46
C VAL A 220 5.77 3.66 -18.50
N PHE A 221 4.60 3.20 -18.09
CA PHE A 221 3.62 2.61 -19.02
C PHE A 221 3.11 3.63 -20.03
N LEU A 222 2.79 4.87 -19.62
CA LEU A 222 2.35 5.94 -20.52
C LEU A 222 3.43 6.26 -21.56
N ALA A 223 4.71 6.25 -21.18
CA ALA A 223 5.83 6.41 -22.12
C ALA A 223 5.87 5.27 -23.15
N ILE A 224 5.78 4.00 -22.70
CA ILE A 224 5.70 2.83 -23.59
C ILE A 224 4.49 2.95 -24.53
N TYR A 225 3.33 3.28 -23.98
CA TYR A 225 2.08 3.44 -24.72
C TYR A 225 2.20 4.52 -25.81
N PHE A 226 2.71 5.70 -25.45
CA PHE A 226 2.90 6.83 -26.34
C PHE A 226 3.90 6.49 -27.47
N ILE A 227 5.07 5.94 -27.13
CA ILE A 227 6.12 5.57 -28.08
C ILE A 227 5.61 4.49 -29.07
N CYS A 228 4.95 3.45 -28.57
CA CYS A 228 4.40 2.39 -29.42
C CYS A 228 3.34 2.93 -30.38
N LYS A 229 2.43 3.81 -29.93
CA LYS A 229 1.44 4.44 -30.80
C LYS A 229 2.06 5.39 -31.82
N LEU A 230 3.09 6.14 -31.44
CA LEU A 230 3.83 7.01 -32.33
C LEU A 230 4.57 6.18 -33.42
N SER A 231 5.19 5.06 -33.01
CA SER A 231 5.93 4.17 -33.90
C SER A 231 5.05 3.46 -34.96
N THR A 232 3.78 3.24 -34.64
CA THR A 232 2.76 2.70 -35.57
C THR A 232 2.04 3.78 -36.36
N ARG A 233 2.36 5.05 -36.12
CA ARG A 233 1.71 6.20 -36.75
C ARG A 233 0.20 6.25 -36.51
N ASP A 234 -0.24 5.79 -35.34
CA ASP A 234 -1.65 5.85 -34.90
C ASP A 234 -2.17 7.29 -34.83
N PHE A 235 -1.26 8.23 -34.60
CA PHE A 235 -1.53 9.66 -34.60
C PHE A 235 -0.34 10.46 -35.17
N ARG A 236 -0.62 11.72 -35.58
CA ARG A 236 0.43 12.64 -36.04
C ARG A 236 0.88 13.53 -34.88
N LEU A 237 2.16 13.42 -34.50
CA LEU A 237 2.78 14.29 -33.50
C LEU A 237 3.26 15.59 -34.15
N THR A 238 2.85 16.72 -33.59
CA THR A 238 3.37 18.05 -33.91
C THR A 238 4.04 18.62 -32.68
N ALA A 239 5.01 19.54 -32.82
CA ALA A 239 5.67 20.20 -31.72
C ALA A 239 4.65 20.86 -30.76
N LYS A 240 3.59 21.48 -31.30
CA LYS A 240 2.51 22.06 -30.51
C LYS A 240 1.76 20.99 -29.67
N LYS A 241 1.42 19.85 -30.27
CA LYS A 241 0.73 18.75 -29.56
C LYS A 241 1.62 18.19 -28.45
N PHE A 242 2.90 17.98 -28.75
CA PHE A 242 3.87 17.53 -27.75
C PHE A 242 4.01 18.53 -26.60
N GLY A 243 4.20 19.82 -26.89
CA GLY A 243 4.32 20.86 -25.86
C GLY A 243 3.07 20.96 -24.97
N LEU A 244 1.86 20.82 -25.54
CA LEU A 244 0.64 20.82 -24.76
C LEU A 244 0.50 19.57 -23.87
N LEU A 245 0.90 18.39 -24.34
CA LEU A 245 0.90 17.18 -23.52
C LEU A 245 1.93 17.27 -22.39
N ALA A 246 3.13 17.74 -22.67
CA ALA A 246 4.15 17.97 -21.65
C ALA A 246 3.65 18.99 -20.60
N PHE A 247 3.04 20.09 -21.05
CA PHE A 247 2.44 21.07 -20.14
C PHE A 247 1.35 20.47 -19.27
N GLU A 248 0.40 19.70 -19.85
CA GLU A 248 -0.66 19.04 -19.07
C GLU A 248 -0.09 17.99 -18.08
N SER A 249 0.98 17.28 -18.45
CA SER A 249 1.68 16.35 -17.55
C SER A 249 2.27 17.09 -16.34
N LEU A 250 3.06 18.15 -16.59
CA LEU A 250 3.68 18.96 -15.54
C LEU A 250 2.64 19.66 -14.67
N LEU A 251 1.57 20.16 -15.28
CA LEU A 251 0.46 20.78 -14.57
C LEU A 251 -0.26 19.79 -13.65
N GLY A 252 -0.49 18.56 -14.11
CA GLY A 252 -1.05 17.49 -13.30
C GLY A 252 -0.16 17.12 -12.13
N VAL A 253 1.17 17.04 -12.34
CA VAL A 253 2.15 16.82 -11.27
C VAL A 253 2.14 17.98 -10.26
N ALA A 254 2.12 19.22 -10.73
CA ALA A 254 2.02 20.39 -9.85
C ALA A 254 0.74 20.36 -8.99
N MET A 255 -0.41 19.99 -9.57
CA MET A 255 -1.67 19.84 -8.84
C MET A 255 -1.63 18.72 -7.80
N GLY A 256 -0.84 17.65 -8.03
CA GLY A 256 -0.66 16.53 -7.12
C GLY A 256 0.47 16.71 -6.10
N SER A 257 1.18 17.83 -6.12
CA SER A 257 2.37 18.07 -5.29
C SER A 257 2.10 18.03 -3.79
N ILE A 258 0.85 18.22 -3.36
CA ILE A 258 0.46 18.22 -1.95
C ILE A 258 0.87 16.93 -1.22
N LEU A 259 0.83 15.79 -1.88
CA LEU A 259 1.28 14.51 -1.35
C LEU A 259 2.64 14.10 -1.90
N LEU A 260 2.97 14.48 -3.15
CA LEU A 260 4.19 14.05 -3.80
C LEU A 260 5.45 14.61 -3.10
N VAL A 261 5.48 15.91 -2.79
CA VAL A 261 6.68 16.55 -2.24
C VAL A 261 7.01 15.99 -0.85
N PRO A 262 6.09 15.96 0.14
CA PRO A 262 6.37 15.34 1.43
C PRO A 262 6.75 13.86 1.32
N ALA A 263 6.06 13.09 0.46
CA ALA A 263 6.37 11.67 0.26
C ALA A 263 7.78 11.45 -0.32
N VAL A 264 8.20 12.26 -1.29
CA VAL A 264 9.55 12.16 -1.88
C VAL A 264 10.61 12.52 -0.85
N LEU A 265 10.43 13.61 -0.08
CA LEU A 265 11.38 14.02 0.97
C LEU A 265 11.51 12.92 2.04
N SER A 266 10.41 12.36 2.52
CA SER A 266 10.42 11.23 3.47
C SER A 266 11.08 9.97 2.90
N ILE A 267 10.88 9.67 1.58
CA ILE A 267 11.53 8.52 0.94
C ILE A 267 13.04 8.74 0.83
N LEU A 268 13.50 9.94 0.54
CA LEU A 268 14.93 10.24 0.44
C LEU A 268 15.68 10.06 1.78
N GLN A 269 15.00 10.24 2.90
CA GLN A 269 15.52 9.97 4.24
C GLN A 269 15.46 8.48 4.62
N ASN A 270 14.77 7.64 3.82
CA ASN A 270 14.57 6.23 4.15
C ASN A 270 15.79 5.38 3.74
N PRO A 271 16.50 4.75 4.68
CA PRO A 271 17.70 3.96 4.37
C PRO A 271 17.42 2.76 3.45
N ARG A 272 16.17 2.28 3.37
CA ARG A 272 15.79 1.14 2.49
C ARG A 272 15.77 1.50 0.99
N THR A 273 15.73 2.78 0.62
CA THR A 273 15.60 3.18 -0.80
C THR A 273 16.95 3.26 -1.52
N ILE A 274 18.05 3.13 -0.81
CA ILE A 274 19.42 3.27 -1.36
C ILE A 274 19.86 1.99 -2.10
N ASP A 275 19.19 0.86 -1.88
CA ASP A 275 19.59 -0.43 -2.44
C ASP A 275 18.92 -0.69 -3.80
N LEU A 276 19.50 -0.11 -4.86
CA LEU A 276 18.96 -0.09 -6.24
C LEU A 276 18.82 -1.46 -6.92
N SER A 277 19.32 -2.54 -6.30
CA SER A 277 19.30 -3.88 -6.92
C SER A 277 19.37 -5.03 -5.93
N SER A 278 18.79 -4.88 -4.74
CA SER A 278 18.87 -5.89 -3.67
C SER A 278 18.47 -7.29 -4.14
N GLY A 279 19.46 -8.18 -4.23
CA GLY A 279 19.28 -9.63 -4.33
C GLY A 279 18.80 -10.18 -5.68
N TRP A 280 18.67 -9.38 -6.75
CA TRP A 280 18.20 -9.82 -8.07
C TRP A 280 19.23 -9.56 -9.15
N GLY A 281 19.40 -10.53 -10.08
CA GLY A 281 20.29 -10.32 -11.22
C GLY A 281 19.81 -9.18 -12.11
N PHE A 282 20.74 -8.43 -12.70
CA PHE A 282 20.43 -7.25 -13.51
C PHE A 282 19.62 -7.61 -14.77
N LEU A 283 20.01 -8.65 -15.50
CA LEU A 283 19.38 -9.09 -16.75
C LEU A 283 18.53 -10.34 -16.59
N THR A 284 18.79 -11.16 -15.59
CA THR A 284 18.11 -12.43 -15.36
C THR A 284 17.69 -12.54 -13.90
N TYR A 285 16.49 -13.10 -13.68
CA TYR A 285 16.04 -13.43 -12.33
C TYR A 285 16.93 -14.51 -11.73
N SER A 286 17.27 -14.41 -10.47
CA SER A 286 18.07 -15.39 -9.73
C SER A 286 17.38 -16.76 -9.60
N LYS A 287 16.05 -16.77 -9.66
CA LYS A 287 15.22 -17.99 -9.60
C LYS A 287 14.52 -18.23 -10.94
N VAL A 288 14.80 -19.38 -11.57
CA VAL A 288 14.16 -19.80 -12.84
C VAL A 288 12.65 -19.90 -12.69
N GLN A 289 12.15 -20.25 -11.51
CA GLN A 289 10.74 -20.33 -11.19
C GLN A 289 10.00 -19.00 -11.44
N GLN A 290 10.68 -17.85 -11.36
CA GLN A 290 10.08 -16.55 -11.65
C GLN A 290 9.58 -16.46 -13.11
N TYR A 291 10.33 -16.98 -14.08
CA TYR A 291 9.92 -17.00 -15.48
C TYR A 291 8.69 -17.86 -15.72
N LEU A 292 8.64 -19.02 -15.05
CA LEU A 292 7.48 -19.92 -15.14
C LEU A 292 6.26 -19.29 -14.47
N ALA A 293 6.46 -18.62 -13.33
CA ALA A 293 5.40 -17.90 -12.64
C ALA A 293 4.81 -16.77 -13.49
N ILE A 294 5.65 -15.98 -14.17
CA ILE A 294 5.23 -14.96 -15.12
C ILE A 294 4.34 -15.59 -16.22
N LEU A 295 4.81 -16.69 -16.85
CA LEU A 295 4.05 -17.37 -17.91
C LEU A 295 2.70 -17.90 -17.39
N VAL A 296 2.69 -18.59 -16.25
CA VAL A 296 1.48 -19.14 -15.62
C VAL A 296 0.48 -18.04 -15.30
N SER A 297 0.93 -16.90 -14.77
CA SER A 297 0.09 -15.76 -14.40
C SER A 297 -0.69 -15.14 -15.57
N TRP A 298 -0.26 -15.36 -16.79
CA TRP A 298 -0.93 -14.87 -18.00
C TRP A 298 -2.00 -15.83 -18.51
N ILE A 299 -1.90 -17.11 -18.20
CA ILE A 299 -2.80 -18.14 -18.75
C ILE A 299 -3.77 -18.70 -17.71
N MET A 300 -3.41 -18.72 -16.42
CA MET A 300 -4.23 -19.31 -15.36
C MET A 300 -4.84 -18.23 -14.45
N PRO A 301 -6.02 -18.51 -13.85
CA PRO A 301 -6.53 -17.68 -12.76
C PRO A 301 -5.51 -17.56 -11.61
N PRO A 302 -5.51 -16.45 -10.83
CA PRO A 302 -4.55 -16.25 -9.74
C PRO A 302 -4.84 -17.15 -8.54
N ASP A 303 -3.77 -17.45 -7.82
CA ASP A 303 -3.82 -17.94 -6.45
C ASP A 303 -4.24 -16.83 -5.46
N SER A 304 -4.63 -17.22 -4.24
CA SER A 304 -4.71 -16.26 -3.14
C SER A 304 -3.32 -15.69 -2.82
N PRO A 305 -3.19 -14.39 -2.48
CA PRO A 305 -1.90 -13.71 -2.34
C PRO A 305 -0.89 -14.36 -1.39
N TYR A 306 -1.35 -14.99 -0.32
CA TYR A 306 -0.50 -15.61 0.70
C TYR A 306 -0.48 -17.15 0.62
N LEU A 307 -1.45 -17.76 -0.10
CA LEU A 307 -1.54 -19.19 -0.35
C LEU A 307 -1.17 -19.47 -1.82
N THR A 308 0.02 -20.00 -2.06
CA THR A 308 0.46 -20.34 -3.40
C THR A 308 0.15 -21.81 -3.71
N SER A 309 -0.35 -22.10 -4.91
CA SER A 309 -0.63 -23.48 -5.35
C SER A 309 0.64 -24.18 -5.84
N ILE A 310 1.54 -23.44 -6.49
CA ILE A 310 2.80 -23.92 -7.05
C ILE A 310 3.94 -23.11 -6.40
N TRP A 311 5.08 -23.71 -6.22
CA TRP A 311 6.29 -23.14 -5.65
C TRP A 311 6.18 -22.57 -4.22
N SER A 312 7.33 -22.47 -3.59
CA SER A 312 7.45 -21.95 -2.24
C SER A 312 7.38 -20.43 -2.20
N GLU A 313 7.24 -19.90 -0.97
CA GLU A 313 7.32 -18.49 -0.64
C GLU A 313 8.47 -17.75 -1.33
N GLY A 314 8.28 -16.51 -1.64
CA GLY A 314 9.30 -15.62 -2.20
C GLY A 314 9.38 -15.57 -3.72
N VAL A 315 8.66 -16.42 -4.48
CA VAL A 315 8.62 -16.36 -5.95
C VAL A 315 7.32 -15.75 -6.47
N ILE A 316 6.20 -16.02 -5.82
CA ILE A 316 4.86 -15.59 -6.26
C ILE A 316 4.08 -14.88 -5.15
N LYS A 317 4.37 -15.20 -3.88
CA LYS A 317 3.64 -14.64 -2.73
C LYS A 317 3.78 -13.11 -2.72
N TRP A 318 2.68 -12.39 -2.53
CA TRP A 318 2.61 -10.93 -2.42
C TRP A 318 2.95 -10.13 -3.69
N THR A 319 3.17 -10.79 -4.84
CA THR A 319 3.70 -10.15 -6.06
C THR A 319 2.66 -9.45 -6.91
N SER A 320 1.37 -9.67 -6.68
CA SER A 320 0.27 -9.25 -7.58
C SER A 320 0.40 -9.79 -9.02
N MET A 321 1.03 -10.95 -9.16
CA MET A 321 1.36 -11.52 -10.48
C MET A 321 0.14 -12.19 -11.09
N SER A 322 -0.70 -11.44 -11.81
CA SER A 322 -1.79 -11.97 -12.61
C SER A 322 -2.16 -11.06 -13.78
N ALA A 323 -2.20 -11.62 -14.97
CA ALA A 323 -2.71 -10.97 -16.18
C ALA A 323 -3.90 -11.75 -16.79
N TYR A 324 -4.53 -12.62 -16.01
CA TYR A 324 -5.64 -13.46 -16.44
C TYR A 324 -6.90 -12.63 -16.75
N LEU A 325 -7.56 -12.91 -17.85
CA LEU A 325 -8.87 -12.37 -18.22
C LEU A 325 -9.95 -13.45 -18.00
N PRO A 326 -11.03 -13.16 -17.26
CA PRO A 326 -12.07 -14.11 -16.97
C PRO A 326 -12.61 -14.80 -18.22
N LEU A 327 -12.86 -16.09 -18.15
CA LEU A 327 -13.35 -16.93 -19.26
C LEU A 327 -12.37 -17.03 -20.45
N CYS A 328 -11.86 -15.88 -20.91
CA CYS A 328 -11.06 -15.77 -22.15
C CYS A 328 -9.58 -16.10 -21.93
N SER A 329 -9.07 -16.01 -20.71
CA SER A 329 -7.63 -16.08 -20.45
C SER A 329 -6.88 -15.20 -21.47
N LEU A 330 -5.75 -15.64 -21.99
CA LEU A 330 -4.98 -14.95 -23.01
C LEU A 330 -5.48 -15.24 -24.45
N ALA A 331 -6.44 -16.19 -24.63
CA ALA A 331 -6.82 -16.73 -25.94
C ALA A 331 -7.28 -15.66 -26.94
N GLY A 332 -8.13 -14.73 -26.51
CA GLY A 332 -8.60 -13.63 -27.36
C GLY A 332 -7.48 -12.68 -27.78
N ALA A 333 -6.57 -12.35 -26.88
CA ALA A 333 -5.43 -11.49 -27.19
C ALA A 333 -4.44 -12.18 -28.15
N VAL A 334 -4.18 -13.48 -27.99
CA VAL A 334 -3.35 -14.27 -28.92
C VAL A 334 -4.02 -14.39 -30.31
N ALA A 335 -5.33 -14.57 -30.35
CA ALA A 335 -6.09 -14.54 -31.61
C ALA A 335 -5.92 -13.21 -32.33
N TYR A 336 -6.06 -12.08 -31.61
CA TYR A 336 -5.79 -10.74 -32.14
C TYR A 336 -4.34 -10.60 -32.64
N TRP A 337 -3.39 -11.08 -31.87
CA TRP A 337 -1.97 -11.02 -32.18
C TRP A 337 -1.65 -11.73 -33.51
N LYS A 338 -2.25 -12.89 -33.76
CA LYS A 338 -2.10 -13.64 -35.02
C LYS A 338 -2.80 -12.94 -36.21
N ALA A 339 -4.00 -12.38 -35.99
CA ALA A 339 -4.82 -11.81 -37.07
C ALA A 339 -4.34 -10.43 -37.55
N LYS A 340 -3.76 -9.61 -36.70
CA LYS A 340 -3.39 -8.21 -37.01
C LYS A 340 -1.87 -8.07 -37.16
N ARG A 341 -1.42 -7.31 -38.17
CA ARG A 341 0.00 -6.97 -38.38
C ARG A 341 0.21 -5.46 -38.13
N GLY A 342 1.31 -5.09 -37.45
CA GLY A 342 1.74 -3.70 -37.31
C GLY A 342 0.87 -2.83 -36.40
N ASP A 343 0.06 -3.41 -35.50
CA ASP A 343 -0.81 -2.71 -34.57
C ASP A 343 -0.09 -2.27 -33.28
N SER A 344 -0.42 -1.08 -32.77
CA SER A 344 0.20 -0.52 -31.55
C SER A 344 -0.04 -1.35 -30.31
N LYS A 345 -1.23 -1.95 -30.14
CA LYS A 345 -1.56 -2.79 -28.99
C LYS A 345 -0.61 -3.99 -28.88
N LYS A 346 -0.24 -4.60 -30.03
CA LYS A 346 0.75 -5.68 -30.06
C LYS A 346 2.12 -5.21 -29.58
N ARG A 347 2.56 -4.01 -30.03
CA ARG A 347 3.85 -3.45 -29.59
C ARG A 347 3.82 -3.14 -28.11
N ILE A 348 2.74 -2.55 -27.58
CA ILE A 348 2.58 -2.26 -26.16
C ILE A 348 2.69 -3.53 -25.32
N VAL A 349 1.86 -4.55 -25.63
CA VAL A 349 1.87 -5.82 -24.88
C VAL A 349 3.20 -6.55 -25.03
N GLY A 350 3.79 -6.57 -26.23
CA GLY A 350 5.10 -7.18 -26.46
C GLY A 350 6.22 -6.50 -25.69
N THR A 351 6.24 -5.15 -25.66
CA THR A 351 7.19 -4.39 -24.83
C THR A 351 6.97 -4.69 -23.35
N CYS A 352 5.72 -4.70 -22.86
CA CYS A 352 5.41 -5.06 -21.48
C CYS A 352 5.85 -6.50 -21.14
N ALA A 353 5.72 -7.46 -22.07
CA ALA A 353 6.21 -8.82 -21.87
C ALA A 353 7.75 -8.86 -21.72
N VAL A 354 8.48 -8.08 -22.52
CA VAL A 354 9.94 -7.96 -22.39
C VAL A 354 10.29 -7.33 -21.03
N PHE A 355 9.57 -6.27 -20.62
CA PHE A 355 9.78 -5.64 -19.31
C PHE A 355 9.51 -6.61 -18.17
N ALA A 356 8.53 -7.47 -18.27
CA ALA A 356 8.25 -8.50 -17.25
C ALA A 356 9.36 -9.58 -17.15
N LEU A 357 10.00 -9.90 -18.29
CA LEU A 357 11.01 -10.97 -18.36
C LEU A 357 12.43 -10.51 -17.97
N VAL A 358 12.70 -9.21 -17.96
CA VAL A 358 14.03 -8.66 -17.67
C VAL A 358 13.99 -7.86 -16.37
N PRO A 359 14.68 -8.30 -15.29
CA PRO A 359 14.56 -7.69 -13.95
C PRO A 359 14.76 -6.18 -13.92
N ILE A 360 15.81 -5.66 -14.54
CA ILE A 360 16.06 -4.20 -14.55
C ILE A 360 14.94 -3.41 -15.25
N LEU A 361 14.35 -3.97 -16.30
CA LEU A 361 13.22 -3.34 -16.99
C LEU A 361 11.95 -3.42 -16.13
N ASN A 362 11.72 -4.56 -15.45
CA ASN A 362 10.61 -4.70 -14.50
C ASN A 362 10.73 -3.69 -13.35
N SER A 363 11.95 -3.51 -12.82
CA SER A 363 12.21 -2.59 -11.72
C SER A 363 11.97 -1.12 -12.07
N ALA A 364 11.99 -0.74 -13.36
CA ALA A 364 11.67 0.62 -13.79
C ALA A 364 10.26 1.06 -13.36
N PHE A 365 9.31 0.13 -13.21
CA PHE A 365 7.97 0.42 -12.70
C PHE A 365 7.95 0.75 -11.20
N TYR A 366 9.06 0.58 -10.48
CA TYR A 366 9.23 0.77 -9.04
C TYR A 366 10.41 1.70 -8.71
N ALA A 367 10.71 2.64 -9.58
CA ALA A 367 11.87 3.54 -9.45
C ALA A 367 13.20 2.76 -9.25
N LEU A 368 13.34 1.61 -9.87
CA LEU A 368 14.49 0.69 -9.81
C LEU A 368 14.72 0.03 -8.43
N ASN A 369 13.73 0.07 -7.54
CA ASN A 369 13.86 -0.43 -6.17
C ASN A 369 13.51 -1.93 -5.99
N SER A 370 12.77 -2.54 -6.91
CA SER A 370 12.37 -3.96 -6.81
C SER A 370 12.17 -4.56 -8.18
N SER A 371 12.54 -5.82 -8.36
CA SER A 371 12.44 -6.49 -9.67
C SER A 371 11.48 -7.67 -9.75
N TYR A 372 10.92 -8.16 -8.63
CA TYR A 372 10.09 -9.37 -8.66
C TYR A 372 8.58 -9.13 -8.61
N TYR A 373 8.13 -7.93 -8.25
CA TYR A 373 6.71 -7.59 -8.23
C TYR A 373 6.13 -7.44 -9.65
N ALA A 374 4.84 -7.77 -9.78
CA ALA A 374 4.05 -7.57 -11.00
C ALA A 374 2.87 -6.60 -10.78
N ARG A 375 3.00 -5.69 -9.81
CA ARG A 375 1.95 -4.75 -9.39
C ARG A 375 1.50 -3.78 -10.48
N TRP A 376 2.22 -3.69 -11.60
CA TRP A 376 1.89 -2.87 -12.76
C TRP A 376 1.07 -3.61 -13.85
N TYR A 377 0.77 -4.90 -13.69
CA TYR A 377 0.11 -5.72 -14.72
C TYR A 377 -1.30 -5.27 -15.07
N TYR A 378 -2.01 -4.54 -14.18
CA TYR A 378 -3.34 -3.98 -14.51
C TYR A 378 -3.30 -3.08 -15.77
N MET A 379 -2.18 -2.44 -16.08
CA MET A 379 -2.03 -1.56 -17.24
C MET A 379 -2.04 -2.35 -18.56
N PRO A 380 -1.16 -3.34 -18.79
CA PRO A 380 -1.26 -4.17 -19.98
C PRO A 380 -2.53 -5.04 -20.02
N VAL A 381 -3.12 -5.40 -18.87
CA VAL A 381 -4.41 -6.13 -18.82
C VAL A 381 -5.53 -5.34 -19.49
N LEU A 382 -5.58 -4.02 -19.35
CA LEU A 382 -6.55 -3.18 -20.07
C LEU A 382 -6.35 -3.24 -21.60
N VAL A 383 -5.09 -3.30 -22.06
CA VAL A 383 -4.77 -3.45 -23.48
C VAL A 383 -5.08 -4.86 -23.98
N LEU A 384 -4.84 -5.90 -23.15
CA LEU A 384 -5.23 -7.29 -23.46
C LEU A 384 -6.75 -7.42 -23.60
N ALA A 385 -7.52 -6.76 -22.73
CA ALA A 385 -8.98 -6.70 -22.84
C ALA A 385 -9.40 -6.05 -24.18
N ALA A 386 -8.75 -4.96 -24.61
CA ALA A 386 -8.99 -4.31 -25.89
C ALA A 386 -8.67 -5.24 -27.07
N MET A 387 -7.56 -5.97 -27.02
CA MET A 387 -7.20 -6.95 -28.06
C MET A 387 -8.22 -8.09 -28.12
N THR A 388 -8.65 -8.59 -26.97
CA THR A 388 -9.63 -9.69 -26.87
C THR A 388 -10.97 -9.28 -27.49
N VAL A 389 -11.54 -8.12 -27.13
CA VAL A 389 -12.82 -7.69 -27.71
C VAL A 389 -12.72 -7.37 -29.19
N ASN A 390 -11.58 -6.86 -29.68
CA ASN A 390 -11.38 -6.67 -31.11
C ASN A 390 -11.29 -8.01 -31.87
N ALA A 391 -10.69 -9.05 -31.27
CA ALA A 391 -10.67 -10.40 -31.86
C ALA A 391 -12.07 -11.02 -31.90
N LEU A 392 -12.87 -10.83 -30.84
CA LEU A 392 -14.23 -11.33 -30.76
C LEU A 392 -15.18 -10.61 -31.75
N GLU A 393 -14.97 -9.31 -31.98
CA GLU A 393 -15.77 -8.51 -32.90
C GLU A 393 -15.43 -8.80 -34.39
N ASP A 394 -14.19 -9.21 -34.70
CA ASP A 394 -13.74 -9.49 -36.08
C ASP A 394 -14.04 -10.94 -36.44
N HIS A 395 -15.14 -11.17 -37.18
CA HIS A 395 -15.60 -12.51 -37.59
C HIS A 395 -14.56 -13.36 -38.34
N ASN A 396 -13.55 -12.74 -38.94
CA ASN A 396 -12.50 -13.44 -39.69
C ASN A 396 -11.34 -13.95 -38.81
N THR A 397 -11.34 -13.62 -37.55
CA THR A 397 -10.27 -14.02 -36.61
C THR A 397 -10.50 -15.44 -36.12
N ASP A 398 -9.50 -16.33 -36.22
CA ASP A 398 -9.54 -17.65 -35.60
C ASP A 398 -9.42 -17.53 -34.07
N LEU A 399 -10.47 -17.92 -33.36
CA LEU A 399 -10.56 -17.91 -31.92
C LEU A 399 -10.31 -19.29 -31.28
N ASP A 400 -10.49 -20.35 -32.05
CA ASP A 400 -10.45 -21.74 -31.54
C ASP A 400 -9.01 -22.25 -31.38
N SER A 401 -8.14 -22.03 -32.38
CA SER A 401 -6.75 -22.49 -32.32
C SER A 401 -5.95 -21.88 -31.12
N PRO A 402 -6.01 -20.57 -30.84
CA PRO A 402 -5.38 -20.01 -29.63
C PRO A 402 -5.93 -20.58 -28.35
N ALA A 403 -7.24 -20.75 -28.23
CA ALA A 403 -7.86 -21.31 -27.03
C ALA A 403 -7.44 -22.75 -26.77
N ARG A 404 -7.38 -23.60 -27.85
CA ARG A 404 -6.84 -24.95 -27.74
C ARG A 404 -5.37 -24.96 -27.30
N GLY A 405 -4.54 -24.12 -27.91
CA GLY A 405 -3.13 -24.03 -27.55
C GLY A 405 -2.92 -23.65 -26.07
N ILE A 406 -3.69 -22.68 -25.55
CA ILE A 406 -3.62 -22.29 -24.15
C ILE A 406 -4.16 -23.39 -23.23
N SER A 407 -5.23 -24.11 -23.63
CA SER A 407 -5.71 -25.26 -22.84
C SER A 407 -4.62 -26.35 -22.71
N TRP A 408 -3.87 -26.64 -23.80
CA TRP A 408 -2.74 -27.55 -23.72
C TRP A 408 -1.60 -27.04 -22.83
N LEU A 409 -1.29 -25.72 -22.87
CA LEU A 409 -0.31 -25.15 -21.97
C LEU A 409 -0.74 -25.23 -20.49
N MET A 410 -2.03 -25.03 -20.20
CA MET A 410 -2.56 -25.24 -18.85
C MET A 410 -2.44 -26.71 -18.43
N ILE A 411 -2.78 -27.65 -19.29
CA ILE A 411 -2.64 -29.08 -19.00
C ILE A 411 -1.18 -29.44 -18.79
N ALA A 412 -0.27 -28.86 -19.56
CA ALA A 412 1.17 -29.10 -19.40
C ALA A 412 1.69 -28.68 -18.01
N THR A 413 1.02 -27.74 -17.33
CA THR A 413 1.39 -27.39 -15.94
C THR A 413 1.16 -28.54 -14.95
N VAL A 414 0.41 -29.57 -15.31
CA VAL A 414 0.27 -30.81 -14.50
C VAL A 414 1.63 -31.48 -14.28
N ALA A 415 2.59 -31.25 -15.21
CA ALA A 415 3.97 -31.71 -15.00
C ALA A 415 4.58 -31.22 -13.68
N PHE A 416 4.16 -30.06 -13.17
CA PHE A 416 4.61 -29.54 -11.86
C PHE A 416 4.24 -30.46 -10.68
N ALA A 417 3.25 -31.34 -10.84
CA ALA A 417 2.87 -32.32 -9.82
C ALA A 417 3.83 -33.53 -9.78
N VAL A 418 4.59 -33.76 -10.85
CA VAL A 418 5.39 -34.99 -11.02
C VAL A 418 6.88 -34.75 -11.30
N VAL A 419 7.31 -33.51 -11.47
CA VAL A 419 8.73 -33.16 -11.68
C VAL A 419 9.54 -33.60 -10.47
N PRO A 420 10.61 -34.39 -10.66
CA PRO A 420 11.51 -34.73 -9.56
C PRO A 420 12.29 -33.48 -9.11
N VAL A 421 12.30 -33.24 -7.82
CA VAL A 421 13.00 -32.10 -7.21
C VAL A 421 13.89 -32.64 -6.09
N GLN A 422 15.15 -32.26 -6.11
CA GLN A 422 16.09 -32.56 -5.03
C GLN A 422 16.10 -31.40 -4.04
N ASP A 423 15.87 -31.68 -2.80
CA ASP A 423 16.01 -30.73 -1.71
C ASP A 423 17.50 -30.38 -1.55
N SER A 424 17.82 -29.06 -1.58
CA SER A 424 19.20 -28.58 -1.51
C SER A 424 19.84 -28.79 -0.14
N ASP A 425 19.06 -28.86 0.93
CA ASP A 425 19.55 -28.91 2.30
C ASP A 425 19.69 -30.35 2.78
N THR A 426 18.78 -31.23 2.38
CA THR A 426 18.78 -32.63 2.79
C THR A 426 19.28 -33.59 1.72
N GLY A 427 19.42 -33.15 0.46
CA GLY A 427 19.79 -34.01 -0.68
C GLY A 427 18.72 -35.04 -1.06
N SER A 428 17.57 -35.05 -0.37
CA SER A 428 16.47 -36.00 -0.60
C SER A 428 15.69 -35.65 -1.88
N TRP A 429 15.24 -36.71 -2.59
CA TRP A 429 14.41 -36.56 -3.76
C TRP A 429 12.92 -36.58 -3.39
N SER A 430 12.17 -35.60 -3.88
CA SER A 430 10.72 -35.54 -3.80
C SER A 430 10.12 -35.37 -5.20
N PHE A 431 8.82 -35.64 -5.34
CA PHE A 431 8.10 -35.43 -6.59
C PHE A 431 7.13 -34.27 -6.46
N GLY A 432 7.16 -33.38 -7.46
CA GLY A 432 6.26 -32.25 -7.59
C GLY A 432 6.70 -31.00 -6.81
N VAL A 433 6.29 -29.85 -7.34
CA VAL A 433 6.50 -28.52 -6.76
C VAL A 433 5.21 -27.90 -6.25
N LEU A 434 4.12 -28.69 -6.20
CA LEU A 434 2.83 -28.20 -5.73
C LEU A 434 2.84 -28.05 -4.20
N LYS A 435 2.54 -26.86 -3.72
CA LYS A 435 2.40 -26.56 -2.28
C LYS A 435 0.98 -26.83 -1.78
N ASN A 436 -0.02 -26.43 -2.56
CA ASN A 436 -1.43 -26.64 -2.25
C ASN A 436 -2.14 -27.32 -3.43
N PRO A 437 -2.10 -28.68 -3.52
CA PRO A 437 -2.67 -29.42 -4.65
C PRO A 437 -4.18 -29.17 -4.86
N GLY A 438 -4.95 -29.04 -3.79
CA GLY A 438 -6.39 -28.75 -3.88
C GLY A 438 -6.67 -27.39 -4.53
N GLN A 439 -5.94 -26.34 -4.13
CA GLN A 439 -6.05 -25.03 -4.74
C GLN A 439 -5.58 -25.05 -6.19
N TYR A 440 -4.47 -25.75 -6.50
CA TYR A 440 -3.99 -25.94 -7.88
C TYR A 440 -5.07 -26.57 -8.76
N CYS A 441 -5.73 -27.64 -8.29
CA CYS A 441 -6.83 -28.28 -9.02
C CYS A 441 -7.99 -27.31 -9.26
N ALA A 442 -8.34 -26.49 -8.28
CA ALA A 442 -9.40 -25.49 -8.41
C ALA A 442 -9.02 -24.44 -9.48
N VAL A 443 -7.83 -23.85 -9.40
CA VAL A 443 -7.33 -22.84 -10.34
C VAL A 443 -7.24 -23.41 -11.77
N LEU A 444 -6.65 -24.60 -11.94
CA LEU A 444 -6.57 -25.27 -13.23
C LEU A 444 -7.97 -25.61 -13.76
N GLY A 445 -8.85 -26.13 -12.90
CA GLY A 445 -10.23 -26.47 -13.27
C GLY A 445 -11.01 -25.24 -13.75
N PHE A 446 -10.94 -24.11 -13.03
CA PHE A 446 -11.56 -22.86 -13.48
C PHE A 446 -10.94 -22.34 -14.78
N GLY A 447 -9.63 -22.41 -14.95
CA GLY A 447 -8.96 -21.99 -16.17
C GLY A 447 -9.43 -22.79 -17.39
N LEU A 448 -9.44 -24.13 -17.29
CA LEU A 448 -9.88 -25.04 -18.36
C LEU A 448 -11.39 -24.91 -18.63
N LEU A 449 -12.23 -24.89 -17.58
CA LEU A 449 -13.68 -24.67 -17.72
C LEU A 449 -13.98 -23.35 -18.42
N GLY A 450 -13.27 -22.27 -18.05
CA GLY A 450 -13.38 -20.97 -18.71
C GLY A 450 -13.10 -21.06 -20.20
N LEU A 451 -11.97 -21.66 -20.60
CA LEU A 451 -11.63 -21.79 -22.02
C LEU A 451 -12.57 -22.73 -22.78
N LEU A 452 -13.06 -23.81 -22.17
CA LEU A 452 -14.05 -24.67 -22.78
C LEU A 452 -15.36 -23.91 -23.03
N LEU A 453 -15.83 -23.16 -22.03
CA LEU A 453 -17.03 -22.33 -22.18
C LEU A 453 -16.82 -21.21 -23.22
N TYR A 454 -15.66 -20.55 -23.23
CA TYR A 454 -15.28 -19.57 -24.24
C TYR A 454 -15.38 -20.18 -25.67
N ARG A 455 -14.77 -21.34 -25.89
CA ARG A 455 -14.82 -22.03 -27.19
C ARG A 455 -16.25 -22.40 -27.59
N TYR A 456 -17.01 -22.96 -26.66
CA TYR A 456 -18.43 -23.33 -26.89
C TYR A 456 -19.25 -22.10 -27.32
N LEU A 457 -19.12 -20.97 -26.62
CA LEU A 457 -19.84 -19.76 -26.94
C LEU A 457 -19.43 -19.19 -28.31
N CYS A 458 -18.11 -19.20 -28.63
CA CYS A 458 -17.61 -18.76 -29.91
C CYS A 458 -18.10 -19.64 -31.05
N GLN A 459 -18.09 -20.97 -30.90
CA GLN A 459 -18.54 -21.90 -31.95
C GLN A 459 -20.05 -21.82 -32.19
N LYS A 460 -20.82 -21.66 -31.11
CA LYS A 460 -22.30 -21.72 -31.21
C LYS A 460 -22.94 -20.39 -31.59
N TRP A 461 -22.43 -19.24 -31.06
CA TRP A 461 -23.17 -17.99 -31.12
C TRP A 461 -22.41 -16.83 -31.75
N ARG A 462 -21.20 -17.01 -32.29
CA ARG A 462 -20.43 -15.91 -32.85
C ARG A 462 -21.15 -15.15 -34.00
N GLY A 463 -22.00 -15.83 -34.77
CA GLY A 463 -22.82 -15.21 -35.83
C GLY A 463 -24.08 -14.48 -35.32
N ASP A 464 -24.42 -14.63 -34.04
CA ASP A 464 -25.61 -13.99 -33.47
C ASP A 464 -25.38 -12.49 -33.14
N SER A 465 -26.34 -11.65 -33.46
CA SER A 465 -26.28 -10.21 -33.17
C SER A 465 -26.16 -9.90 -31.66
N ARG A 466 -26.56 -10.82 -30.77
CA ARG A 466 -26.47 -10.73 -29.32
C ARG A 466 -25.24 -11.45 -28.74
N PHE A 467 -24.28 -11.87 -29.57
CA PHE A 467 -23.11 -12.60 -29.14
C PHE A 467 -22.33 -11.87 -28.04
N ALA A 468 -22.04 -10.58 -28.22
CA ALA A 468 -21.34 -9.77 -27.22
C ALA A 468 -22.08 -9.72 -25.86
N GLN A 469 -23.41 -9.64 -25.86
CA GLN A 469 -24.23 -9.60 -24.65
C GLN A 469 -24.21 -10.96 -23.92
N ARG A 470 -24.31 -12.09 -24.67
CA ARG A 470 -24.23 -13.45 -24.12
C ARG A 470 -22.84 -13.73 -23.55
N MET A 471 -21.79 -13.28 -24.25
CA MET A 471 -20.41 -13.38 -23.76
C MET A 471 -20.22 -12.56 -22.48
N THR A 472 -20.76 -11.34 -22.41
CA THR A 472 -20.75 -10.53 -21.20
C THR A 472 -21.42 -11.25 -20.03
N ALA A 473 -22.61 -11.81 -20.24
CA ALA A 473 -23.31 -12.58 -19.20
C ALA A 473 -22.50 -13.79 -18.71
N ALA A 474 -21.85 -14.51 -19.65
CA ALA A 474 -20.99 -15.64 -19.29
C ALA A 474 -19.71 -15.19 -18.53
N VAL A 475 -19.09 -14.08 -18.94
CA VAL A 475 -17.94 -13.49 -18.23
C VAL A 475 -18.32 -13.09 -16.80
N LEU A 476 -19.48 -12.44 -16.62
CA LEU A 476 -19.95 -12.03 -15.29
C LEU A 476 -20.30 -13.23 -14.41
N ALA A 477 -20.96 -14.25 -14.96
CA ALA A 477 -21.25 -15.49 -14.22
C ALA A 477 -19.96 -16.23 -13.82
N PHE A 478 -19.00 -16.31 -14.73
CA PHE A 478 -17.69 -16.92 -14.45
C PHE A 478 -16.93 -16.11 -13.39
N ALA A 479 -16.89 -14.78 -13.53
CA ALA A 479 -16.24 -13.88 -12.58
C ALA A 479 -16.87 -14.01 -11.18
N PHE A 480 -18.19 -14.08 -11.09
CA PHE A 480 -18.90 -14.33 -9.83
C PHE A 480 -18.43 -15.64 -9.18
N LEU A 481 -18.52 -16.75 -9.91
CA LEU A 481 -18.17 -18.08 -9.37
C LEU A 481 -16.69 -18.15 -8.97
N PHE A 482 -15.80 -17.67 -9.84
CA PHE A 482 -14.37 -17.67 -9.56
C PHE A 482 -14.03 -16.78 -8.35
N SER A 483 -14.60 -15.56 -8.28
CA SER A 483 -14.32 -14.64 -7.17
C SER A 483 -14.82 -15.18 -5.82
N VAL A 484 -16.00 -15.83 -5.79
CA VAL A 484 -16.49 -16.49 -4.57
C VAL A 484 -15.52 -17.59 -4.13
N VAL A 485 -15.07 -18.45 -5.04
CA VAL A 485 -14.13 -19.52 -4.70
C VAL A 485 -12.76 -18.94 -4.28
N HIS A 486 -12.23 -17.97 -5.01
CA HIS A 486 -10.93 -17.36 -4.72
C HIS A 486 -10.91 -16.65 -3.35
N ILE A 487 -11.93 -15.83 -3.07
CA ILE A 487 -12.06 -15.14 -1.77
C ILE A 487 -12.30 -16.16 -0.67
N GLY A 488 -13.13 -17.18 -0.92
CA GLY A 488 -13.38 -18.26 0.03
C GLY A 488 -12.11 -19.04 0.39
N ILE A 489 -11.29 -19.43 -0.58
CA ILE A 489 -9.99 -20.07 -0.32
C ILE A 489 -9.09 -19.14 0.51
N GLY A 490 -8.99 -17.87 0.12
CA GLY A 490 -8.20 -16.89 0.86
C GLY A 490 -8.73 -16.65 2.27
N LYS A 491 -10.03 -16.52 2.46
CA LYS A 491 -10.66 -16.28 3.76
C LYS A 491 -10.54 -17.46 4.72
N PHE A 492 -10.91 -18.66 4.24
CA PHE A 492 -10.98 -19.86 5.10
C PHE A 492 -9.68 -20.66 5.16
N GLY A 493 -8.69 -20.31 4.36
CA GLY A 493 -7.35 -20.89 4.40
C GLY A 493 -6.41 -20.30 5.46
N GLN A 494 -6.90 -19.38 6.31
CA GLN A 494 -6.12 -18.74 7.37
C GLN A 494 -6.01 -19.63 8.61
N TRP A 495 -4.97 -19.34 9.43
CA TRP A 495 -4.76 -19.95 10.75
C TRP A 495 -5.71 -19.41 11.83
N TYR A 496 -6.30 -18.21 11.63
CA TYR A 496 -7.23 -17.57 12.55
C TYR A 496 -8.65 -17.70 12.01
N THR A 497 -9.61 -17.92 12.90
CA THR A 497 -11.02 -17.82 12.54
C THR A 497 -11.41 -16.35 12.46
N ASP A 498 -12.16 -15.96 11.42
CA ASP A 498 -12.61 -14.56 11.27
C ASP A 498 -13.49 -14.09 12.43
N SER A 499 -14.25 -15.00 13.06
CA SER A 499 -15.01 -14.69 14.28
C SER A 499 -14.13 -14.20 15.42
N ASP A 500 -12.91 -14.71 15.54
CA ASP A 500 -11.98 -14.30 16.60
C ASP A 500 -11.45 -12.91 16.34
N LEU A 501 -11.11 -12.57 15.09
CA LEU A 501 -10.66 -11.23 14.73
C LEU A 501 -11.76 -10.18 14.93
N VAL A 502 -12.98 -10.45 14.46
CA VAL A 502 -14.14 -9.55 14.69
C VAL A 502 -14.36 -9.32 16.19
N LYS A 503 -14.27 -10.40 16.98
CA LYS A 503 -14.43 -10.34 18.42
C LYS A 503 -13.31 -9.52 19.07
N GLN A 504 -12.05 -9.74 18.67
CA GLN A 504 -10.91 -8.96 19.17
C GLN A 504 -11.08 -7.47 18.85
N ASP A 505 -11.36 -7.10 17.62
CA ASP A 505 -11.55 -5.72 17.20
C ASP A 505 -12.70 -5.02 17.96
N THR A 506 -13.83 -5.71 18.12
CA THR A 506 -14.98 -5.15 18.84
C THR A 506 -14.74 -5.06 20.34
N ASN A 507 -14.07 -6.02 20.92
CA ASN A 507 -13.67 -6.03 22.33
C ASN A 507 -12.65 -4.95 22.64
N ALA A 508 -11.71 -4.68 21.74
CA ALA A 508 -10.76 -3.58 21.89
C ALA A 508 -11.45 -2.22 22.00
N LEU A 509 -12.55 -2.00 21.25
CA LEU A 509 -13.34 -0.77 21.37
C LEU A 509 -14.05 -0.64 22.74
N LEU A 510 -14.38 -1.75 23.40
CA LEU A 510 -14.93 -1.74 24.74
C LEU A 510 -13.83 -1.49 25.75
N LEU A 511 -12.72 -2.24 25.67
CA LEU A 511 -11.57 -2.13 26.57
C LEU A 511 -10.98 -0.71 26.57
N LYS A 512 -11.02 -0.01 25.43
CA LYS A 512 -10.55 1.39 25.34
C LYS A 512 -11.10 2.30 26.44
N ASN A 513 -12.37 2.12 26.81
CA ASN A 513 -13.04 2.96 27.80
C ASN A 513 -12.67 2.58 29.26
N ASP A 514 -11.99 1.46 29.45
CA ASP A 514 -11.63 0.90 30.76
C ASP A 514 -10.10 0.99 31.01
N LEU A 515 -9.32 1.30 29.99
CA LEU A 515 -7.90 1.60 30.16
C LEU A 515 -7.75 2.91 30.94
N PRO A 516 -6.79 2.98 31.88
CA PRO A 516 -6.53 4.21 32.62
C PRO A 516 -6.27 5.40 31.70
N GLU A 517 -6.72 6.58 32.13
CA GLU A 517 -6.41 7.83 31.44
C GLU A 517 -4.90 8.14 31.56
N GLY A 518 -4.32 8.76 30.53
CA GLY A 518 -2.92 9.17 30.51
C GLY A 518 -2.27 9.04 29.15
N ASP A 519 -1.14 9.70 28.99
CA ASP A 519 -0.32 9.77 27.78
C ASP A 519 0.88 8.81 27.92
N TYR A 520 0.60 7.54 27.70
CA TYR A 520 1.54 6.42 27.77
C TYR A 520 1.43 5.56 26.54
N ARG A 521 2.43 4.73 26.29
CA ARG A 521 2.36 3.66 25.30
C ARG A 521 1.91 2.34 25.92
N ILE A 522 1.34 1.51 25.08
CA ILE A 522 1.01 0.12 25.38
C ILE A 522 1.92 -0.83 24.59
N ASP A 523 2.01 -2.05 25.06
CA ASP A 523 2.52 -3.18 24.28
C ASP A 523 1.45 -4.26 24.18
N THR A 524 1.61 -5.19 23.25
CA THR A 524 0.70 -6.32 23.08
C THR A 524 1.47 -7.62 22.93
N TYR A 525 0.89 -8.72 23.44
CA TYR A 525 1.49 -10.02 23.38
C TYR A 525 0.59 -11.03 22.69
N LYS A 526 1.05 -11.54 21.52
CA LYS A 526 0.36 -12.55 20.68
C LYS A 526 -1.12 -12.21 20.38
N ILE A 527 -1.39 -10.94 20.13
CA ILE A 527 -2.67 -10.42 19.60
C ILE A 527 -2.46 -10.05 18.13
N HIS A 528 -3.51 -9.88 17.36
CA HIS A 528 -3.36 -9.47 15.97
C HIS A 528 -2.82 -8.04 15.82
N ASP A 529 -2.17 -7.79 14.70
CA ASP A 529 -1.49 -6.52 14.42
C ASP A 529 -2.43 -5.30 14.46
N ASN A 530 -1.86 -4.14 14.83
CA ASN A 530 -2.52 -2.83 14.84
C ASN A 530 -3.71 -2.69 15.80
N ILE A 531 -3.82 -3.57 16.82
CA ILE A 531 -4.86 -3.43 17.85
C ILE A 531 -4.76 -2.10 18.60
N GLY A 532 -3.56 -1.52 18.71
CA GLY A 532 -3.34 -0.18 19.28
C GLY A 532 -4.19 0.90 18.58
N MET A 533 -4.46 0.77 17.28
CA MET A 533 -5.34 1.70 16.55
C MET A 533 -6.82 1.54 16.91
N TRP A 534 -7.23 0.36 17.38
CA TRP A 534 -8.59 0.13 17.87
C TRP A 534 -8.77 0.70 19.28
N LEU A 535 -7.69 0.68 20.06
CA LEU A 535 -7.60 1.27 21.41
C LEU A 535 -7.36 2.79 21.39
N ASP A 536 -7.04 3.35 20.21
CA ASP A 536 -6.57 4.73 20.03
C ASP A 536 -5.38 5.07 20.97
N LYS A 537 -4.46 4.11 21.15
CA LYS A 537 -3.24 4.24 21.96
C LYS A 537 -1.98 4.00 21.09
N SER A 538 -0.90 4.70 21.45
CA SER A 538 0.43 4.39 20.92
C SER A 538 0.86 3.01 21.37
N CYS A 539 1.37 2.18 20.44
CA CYS A 539 1.68 0.78 20.68
C CYS A 539 3.03 0.41 20.06
N LEU A 540 3.83 -0.41 20.78
CA LEU A 540 5.11 -0.90 20.26
C LEU A 540 4.91 -1.84 19.08
N GLN A 541 3.85 -2.63 19.09
CA GLN A 541 3.53 -3.56 18.01
C GLN A 541 2.79 -2.82 16.90
N TYR A 542 3.39 -2.77 15.71
CA TYR A 542 2.84 -2.08 14.56
C TYR A 542 3.09 -2.83 13.25
N PHE A 543 2.09 -2.86 12.38
CA PHE A 543 2.19 -3.44 11.04
C PHE A 543 1.83 -2.42 9.97
N GLY A 544 2.85 -1.86 9.32
CA GLY A 544 2.73 -0.93 8.20
C GLY A 544 4.10 -0.71 7.55
N SER A 545 4.14 -0.68 6.22
CA SER A 545 5.39 -0.56 5.45
C SER A 545 6.01 0.83 5.53
N THR A 546 5.18 1.85 5.85
CA THR A 546 5.58 3.26 5.94
C THR A 546 5.47 3.73 7.39
N ALA A 547 6.52 4.35 7.89
CA ALA A 547 6.67 4.90 9.23
C ALA A 547 7.67 6.06 9.18
N ALA A 548 7.93 6.69 10.33
CA ALA A 548 9.01 7.68 10.44
C ALA A 548 10.35 7.07 9.98
N PRO A 549 11.16 7.77 9.17
CA PRO A 549 12.41 7.22 8.61
C PRO A 549 13.37 6.71 9.69
N SER A 550 13.51 7.42 10.80
CA SER A 550 14.42 7.08 11.91
C SER A 550 14.10 5.75 12.60
N ILE A 551 12.85 5.30 12.59
CA ILE A 551 12.46 3.96 13.10
C ILE A 551 13.19 2.84 12.35
N LEU A 552 13.48 3.05 11.07
CA LEU A 552 14.17 2.09 10.22
C LEU A 552 15.67 1.98 10.53
N SER A 553 16.21 2.90 11.29
CA SER A 553 17.56 2.87 11.87
C SER A 553 17.52 2.38 13.33
N PHE A 554 16.64 2.95 14.14
CA PHE A 554 16.51 2.67 15.58
C PHE A 554 16.33 1.18 15.90
N TYR A 555 15.30 0.54 15.39
CA TYR A 555 15.02 -0.87 15.71
C TYR A 555 16.14 -1.83 15.25
N PRO A 556 16.67 -1.74 14.01
CA PRO A 556 17.78 -2.59 13.59
C PRO A 556 19.09 -2.38 14.37
N ALA A 557 19.35 -1.16 14.88
CA ALA A 557 20.49 -0.89 15.76
C ALA A 557 20.40 -1.68 17.07
N LEU A 558 19.18 -1.96 17.55
CA LEU A 558 18.87 -2.73 18.75
C LEU A 558 18.67 -4.25 18.49
N GLY A 559 18.90 -4.70 17.26
CA GLY A 559 18.68 -6.10 16.87
C GLY A 559 17.22 -6.48 16.65
N VAL A 560 16.29 -5.51 16.69
CA VAL A 560 14.88 -5.72 16.37
C VAL A 560 14.69 -5.62 14.87
N LYS A 561 14.07 -6.63 14.27
CA LYS A 561 13.77 -6.61 12.85
C LYS A 561 12.67 -5.57 12.57
N ARG A 562 12.95 -4.61 11.67
CA ARG A 562 11.97 -3.64 11.16
C ARG A 562 11.96 -3.64 9.65
N ASP A 563 11.04 -4.41 9.08
CA ASP A 563 10.75 -4.39 7.64
C ASP A 563 9.36 -3.77 7.35
N VAL A 564 8.29 -4.54 7.48
CA VAL A 564 6.89 -4.08 7.42
C VAL A 564 6.22 -4.08 8.78
N ARG A 565 6.92 -4.55 9.83
CA ARG A 565 6.42 -4.65 11.21
C ARG A 565 7.45 -4.15 12.20
N SER A 566 6.96 -3.60 13.31
CA SER A 566 7.69 -3.41 14.57
C SER A 566 7.14 -4.42 15.56
N GLU A 567 7.95 -5.41 15.94
CA GLU A 567 7.58 -6.47 16.89
C GLU A 567 8.79 -6.76 17.82
N PRO A 568 9.11 -5.86 18.78
CA PRO A 568 10.17 -6.11 19.74
C PRO A 568 9.77 -7.26 20.67
N GLU A 569 10.62 -8.29 20.72
CA GLU A 569 10.41 -9.45 21.60
C GLU A 569 10.42 -9.05 23.09
N LEU A 570 9.76 -9.84 23.95
CA LEU A 570 9.75 -9.60 25.41
C LEU A 570 11.15 -9.62 26.03
N SER A 571 12.06 -10.42 25.47
CA SER A 571 13.48 -10.49 25.87
C SER A 571 14.19 -9.13 25.79
N ASN A 572 13.74 -8.22 24.92
CA ASN A 572 14.22 -6.83 24.87
C ASN A 572 13.49 -5.95 25.91
N TYR A 573 13.45 -6.40 27.17
CA TYR A 573 12.67 -5.79 28.26
C TYR A 573 12.96 -4.31 28.46
N ALA A 574 14.21 -3.89 28.30
CA ALA A 574 14.61 -2.49 28.51
C ALA A 574 13.92 -1.49 27.54
N LEU A 575 13.48 -1.95 26.36
CA LEU A 575 12.70 -1.12 25.46
C LEU A 575 11.39 -0.64 26.05
N ARG A 576 10.78 -1.39 26.98
CA ARG A 576 9.51 -1.02 27.59
C ARG A 576 9.66 0.17 28.54
N GLY A 577 10.77 0.23 29.29
CA GLY A 577 11.13 1.41 30.08
C GLY A 577 11.47 2.62 29.21
N LEU A 578 12.40 2.44 28.24
CA LEU A 578 12.89 3.48 27.33
C LEU A 578 11.75 4.13 26.53
N LEU A 579 10.83 3.31 26.01
CA LEU A 579 9.73 3.74 25.15
C LEU A 579 8.44 4.08 25.91
N SER A 580 8.51 4.23 27.25
CA SER A 580 7.39 4.66 28.08
C SER A 580 6.14 3.77 27.95
N VAL A 581 6.32 2.45 28.01
CA VAL A 581 5.23 1.48 28.01
C VAL A 581 4.73 1.29 29.43
N GLU A 582 3.48 1.66 29.70
CA GLU A 582 2.87 1.48 31.01
C GLU A 582 2.05 0.20 31.12
N TYR A 583 1.35 -0.20 30.06
CA TYR A 583 0.51 -1.39 30.07
C TYR A 583 0.84 -2.33 28.92
N LEU A 584 0.71 -3.65 29.21
CA LEU A 584 0.73 -4.71 28.20
C LEU A 584 -0.62 -5.41 28.19
N ILE A 585 -1.09 -5.72 26.99
CA ILE A 585 -2.40 -6.33 26.74
C ILE A 585 -2.20 -7.67 26.05
N THR A 586 -2.87 -8.72 26.54
CA THR A 586 -2.90 -10.04 25.94
C THR A 586 -4.30 -10.64 26.01
N THR A 587 -4.52 -11.78 25.36
CA THR A 587 -5.79 -12.52 25.53
C THR A 587 -5.71 -13.50 26.70
N PRO A 588 -6.83 -13.88 27.34
CA PRO A 588 -6.84 -14.85 28.44
C PRO A 588 -6.18 -16.19 28.06
N GLU A 589 -6.32 -16.62 26.81
CA GLU A 589 -5.73 -17.85 26.29
C GLU A 589 -4.19 -17.78 26.20
N LYS A 590 -3.63 -16.56 26.15
CA LYS A 590 -2.19 -16.30 26.05
C LYS A 590 -1.58 -15.80 27.37
N GLN A 591 -2.37 -15.66 28.40
CA GLN A 591 -1.94 -15.15 29.69
C GLN A 591 -0.84 -16.01 30.29
N THR A 592 -1.01 -17.32 30.36
CA THR A 592 0.01 -18.24 30.90
C THR A 592 1.29 -18.26 30.07
N ASP A 593 1.17 -18.18 28.75
CA ASP A 593 2.33 -18.08 27.86
C ASP A 593 3.11 -16.79 28.20
N PHE A 594 2.42 -15.66 28.35
CA PHE A 594 3.02 -14.38 28.70
C PHE A 594 3.71 -14.41 30.08
N GLU A 595 3.04 -14.88 31.10
CA GLU A 595 3.58 -14.96 32.48
C GLU A 595 4.82 -15.87 32.58
N ASN A 596 4.96 -16.85 31.68
CA ASN A 596 6.16 -17.71 31.62
C ASN A 596 7.32 -17.07 30.84
N GLU A 597 7.05 -16.18 29.88
CA GLU A 597 8.05 -15.55 29.02
C GLU A 597 8.47 -14.15 29.50
N ALA A 598 7.62 -13.48 30.29
CA ALA A 598 7.85 -12.12 30.77
C ALA A 598 8.88 -12.07 31.90
N ASP A 599 9.55 -10.91 32.03
CA ASP A 599 10.36 -10.57 33.20
C ASP A 599 9.53 -10.24 34.44
N ASP A 600 10.17 -10.08 35.62
CA ASP A 600 9.51 -9.77 36.89
C ASP A 600 8.94 -8.33 36.98
N GLY A 601 9.03 -7.57 35.91
CA GLY A 601 8.57 -6.17 35.84
C GLY A 601 7.07 -6.00 35.56
N TRP A 602 6.27 -7.06 35.50
CA TRP A 602 4.87 -7.00 35.17
C TRP A 602 3.95 -7.43 36.32
N GLU A 603 2.98 -6.60 36.64
CA GLU A 603 1.92 -6.89 37.61
C GLU A 603 0.58 -7.02 36.90
N TYR A 604 -0.17 -8.09 37.19
CA TYR A 604 -1.54 -8.22 36.73
C TYR A 604 -2.41 -7.09 37.23
N ALA A 605 -3.04 -6.34 36.33
CA ALA A 605 -3.89 -5.21 36.69
C ALA A 605 -5.37 -5.61 36.71
N PHE A 606 -5.90 -6.09 35.61
CA PHE A 606 -7.29 -6.54 35.47
C PHE A 606 -7.51 -7.35 34.19
N ALA A 607 -8.66 -8.05 34.13
CA ALA A 607 -9.15 -8.62 32.88
C ALA A 607 -10.55 -8.10 32.56
N LYS A 608 -10.77 -7.69 31.31
CA LYS A 608 -12.05 -7.18 30.84
C LYS A 608 -12.19 -7.30 29.32
N ASP A 609 -13.42 -7.50 28.87
CA ASP A 609 -13.79 -7.54 27.46
C ASP A 609 -12.93 -8.50 26.61
N GLY A 610 -12.55 -9.66 27.22
CA GLY A 610 -11.74 -10.68 26.53
C GLY A 610 -10.25 -10.36 26.43
N TYR A 611 -9.77 -9.42 27.22
CA TYR A 611 -8.35 -9.08 27.38
C TYR A 611 -7.91 -9.17 28.83
N ALA A 612 -6.63 -9.52 29.04
CA ALA A 612 -5.90 -9.39 30.29
C ALA A 612 -4.88 -8.24 30.17
N VAL A 613 -4.84 -7.37 31.14
CA VAL A 613 -4.01 -6.18 31.17
C VAL A 613 -3.01 -6.29 32.32
N TYR A 614 -1.74 -6.03 32.00
CA TYR A 614 -0.62 -6.01 32.96
C TYR A 614 -0.02 -4.62 33.01
N ARG A 615 0.40 -4.19 34.21
CA ARG A 615 1.10 -2.93 34.42
C ARG A 615 2.60 -3.15 34.51
N ASN A 616 3.38 -2.31 33.86
CA ASN A 616 4.83 -2.30 33.94
C ASN A 616 5.30 -1.56 35.21
N THR A 617 5.93 -2.25 36.14
CA THR A 617 6.50 -1.67 37.38
C THR A 617 7.75 -0.82 37.08
N ASN A 618 8.41 -1.08 35.94
CA ASN A 618 9.58 -0.35 35.45
C ASN A 618 9.20 0.77 34.48
N TYR A 619 7.93 1.16 34.40
CA TYR A 619 7.47 2.27 33.58
C TYR A 619 8.22 3.57 33.91
N VAL A 620 8.70 4.25 32.86
CA VAL A 620 9.30 5.59 32.92
C VAL A 620 8.43 6.53 32.10
N PRO A 621 7.94 7.64 32.69
CA PRO A 621 7.21 8.67 31.93
C PRO A 621 8.06 9.25 30.79
N MET A 622 7.42 9.67 29.70
CA MET A 622 8.12 10.27 28.57
C MET A 622 8.65 11.68 28.93
N GLY A 623 9.83 12.01 28.40
CA GLY A 623 10.52 13.25 28.69
C GLY A 623 11.36 13.16 29.98
N PHE A 624 12.64 12.83 29.87
CA PHE A 624 13.54 12.75 31.04
C PHE A 624 14.96 13.19 30.69
N ALA A 625 15.76 13.47 31.69
CA ALA A 625 17.15 13.85 31.53
C ALA A 625 18.11 12.72 31.94
N TYR A 626 19.26 12.67 31.28
CA TYR A 626 20.35 11.77 31.62
C TYR A 626 21.44 12.50 32.41
N ASP A 627 22.22 11.69 33.16
CA ASP A 627 23.45 12.15 33.80
C ASP A 627 24.67 11.82 32.95
N TYR A 628 24.55 10.77 32.13
CA TYR A 628 25.63 10.20 31.35
C TYR A 628 25.37 10.24 29.85
N TYR A 629 26.45 10.33 29.07
CA TYR A 629 26.42 10.13 27.63
C TYR A 629 27.46 9.12 27.17
N LEU A 630 27.27 8.58 25.98
CA LEU A 630 28.23 7.82 25.17
C LEU A 630 28.30 8.42 23.79
N THR A 631 29.44 8.23 23.12
CA THR A 631 29.52 8.46 21.67
C THR A 631 28.89 7.29 20.92
N GLN A 632 28.44 7.55 19.70
CA GLN A 632 27.92 6.50 18.83
C GLN A 632 28.96 5.39 18.58
N THR A 633 30.23 5.77 18.36
CA THR A 633 31.33 4.80 18.19
C THR A 633 31.43 3.82 19.37
N GLU A 634 31.37 4.33 20.61
CA GLU A 634 31.43 3.50 21.81
C GLU A 634 30.18 2.63 22.01
N TYR A 635 29.00 3.15 21.65
CA TYR A 635 27.76 2.40 21.69
C TYR A 635 27.75 1.23 20.68
N GLU A 636 28.29 1.42 19.49
CA GLU A 636 28.36 0.38 18.45
C GLU A 636 29.26 -0.80 18.84
N GLU A 637 30.22 -0.62 19.76
CA GLU A 637 31.02 -1.71 20.33
C GLU A 637 30.21 -2.69 21.21
N THR A 638 29.05 -2.24 21.72
CA THR A 638 28.17 -3.06 22.55
C THR A 638 27.35 -4.04 21.72
N ALA A 639 27.13 -5.26 22.24
CA ALA A 639 26.31 -6.28 21.58
C ALA A 639 24.86 -5.80 21.40
N LYS A 640 24.28 -5.97 20.21
CA LYS A 640 22.93 -5.48 19.88
C LYS A 640 21.86 -5.93 20.88
N ALA A 641 21.96 -7.14 21.41
CA ALA A 641 20.98 -7.69 22.35
C ALA A 641 20.91 -6.93 23.69
N THR A 642 21.95 -6.19 24.07
CA THR A 642 22.02 -5.45 25.35
C THR A 642 22.05 -3.94 25.18
N ARG A 643 22.02 -3.46 23.93
CA ARG A 643 22.04 -2.03 23.62
C ARG A 643 20.87 -1.25 24.25
N ALA A 644 19.67 -1.86 24.29
CA ALA A 644 18.50 -1.23 24.92
C ALA A 644 18.72 -0.94 26.41
N ASN A 645 19.46 -1.81 27.15
CA ASN A 645 19.83 -1.55 28.53
C ASN A 645 20.79 -0.36 28.63
N LEU A 646 21.71 -0.22 27.68
CA LEU A 646 22.66 0.90 27.66
C LEU A 646 21.96 2.24 27.38
N LEU A 647 20.96 2.25 26.49
CA LEU A 647 20.12 3.44 26.24
C LEU A 647 19.30 3.89 27.44
N MET A 648 18.95 3.00 28.36
CA MET A 648 18.33 3.41 29.65
C MET A 648 19.31 4.12 30.57
N ARG A 649 20.61 3.85 30.44
CA ARG A 649 21.68 4.35 31.33
C ARG A 649 22.27 5.66 30.86
N ALA A 650 22.54 5.80 29.57
CA ALA A 650 23.24 6.93 28.99
C ALA A 650 22.65 7.33 27.65
N LEU A 651 22.64 8.62 27.38
CA LEU A 651 22.25 9.19 26.10
C LEU A 651 23.34 8.95 25.07
N VAL A 652 23.00 8.40 23.93
CA VAL A 652 23.94 8.20 22.82
C VAL A 652 23.91 9.40 21.88
N LEU A 653 25.06 10.04 21.75
CA LEU A 653 25.28 11.19 20.87
C LEU A 653 26.15 10.77 19.69
N THR A 654 25.95 11.36 18.51
CA THR A 654 26.95 11.28 17.45
C THR A 654 28.30 11.81 17.93
N ASP A 655 29.40 11.42 17.33
CA ASP A 655 30.73 11.92 17.75
C ASP A 655 30.83 13.45 17.58
N GLU A 656 30.11 14.03 16.62
CA GLU A 656 30.01 15.47 16.41
C GLU A 656 29.19 16.15 17.51
N ASP A 657 28.02 15.61 17.85
CA ASP A 657 27.16 16.15 18.90
C ASP A 657 27.76 15.97 20.29
N ALA A 658 28.51 14.90 20.54
CA ALA A 658 29.24 14.71 21.78
C ALA A 658 30.28 15.83 22.03
N ALA A 659 30.89 16.37 20.97
CA ALA A 659 31.80 17.53 21.09
C ALA A 659 31.07 18.82 21.49
N VAL A 660 29.79 18.96 21.13
CA VAL A 660 28.97 20.15 21.42
C VAL A 660 28.23 20.02 22.76
N TYR A 661 27.56 18.90 22.97
CA TYR A 661 26.62 18.69 24.07
C TYR A 661 27.20 17.86 25.22
N GLY A 662 28.30 17.14 25.03
CA GLY A 662 28.93 16.33 26.08
C GLY A 662 29.32 17.11 27.36
N LYS A 663 29.56 18.42 27.21
CA LYS A 663 29.85 19.30 28.35
C LYS A 663 28.71 19.46 29.40
N TYR A 664 27.49 19.13 29.01
CA TYR A 664 26.30 19.15 29.90
C TYR A 664 26.10 17.84 30.66
N LEU A 665 26.72 16.78 30.18
CA LEU A 665 26.61 15.43 30.69
C LEU A 665 27.97 14.91 31.19
N THR A 666 27.98 13.78 31.86
CA THR A 666 29.21 13.09 32.28
C THR A 666 29.43 11.92 31.31
N HIS A 667 30.67 11.75 30.82
CA HIS A 667 30.97 10.58 29.99
C HIS A 667 30.83 9.30 30.81
N LEU A 668 30.15 8.27 30.29
CA LEU A 668 29.85 7.04 31.01
C LEU A 668 31.15 6.27 31.31
N PRO A 669 31.47 5.97 32.57
CA PRO A 669 32.65 5.20 32.92
C PRO A 669 32.63 3.80 32.32
N GLU A 670 33.79 3.28 31.89
CA GLU A 670 33.92 1.99 31.23
C GLU A 670 33.34 0.83 32.05
N GLY A 671 33.56 0.79 33.34
CA GLY A 671 33.01 -0.26 34.22
C GLY A 671 31.48 -0.30 34.27
N ARG A 672 30.81 0.84 34.07
CA ARG A 672 29.33 0.91 34.01
C ARG A 672 28.74 0.49 32.66
N ARG A 673 29.55 0.38 31.62
CA ARG A 673 29.11 -0.14 30.31
C ARG A 673 28.86 -1.65 30.31
N GLU A 674 29.51 -2.38 31.21
CA GLU A 674 29.45 -3.86 31.29
C GLU A 674 28.30 -4.34 32.20
N GLU A 675 27.73 -3.49 33.06
CA GLU A 675 26.67 -3.84 34.00
C GLU A 675 25.28 -3.86 33.34
N LEU A 676 25.08 -4.69 32.29
CA LEU A 676 23.87 -4.73 31.47
C LEU A 676 22.98 -5.93 31.82
N TYR A 677 22.55 -6.03 33.07
CA TYR A 677 21.66 -7.07 33.60
C TYR A 677 20.35 -6.45 34.11
N TYR A 678 19.36 -7.27 34.46
CA TYR A 678 18.00 -6.82 34.78
C TYR A 678 17.94 -5.89 36.00
N GLU A 679 18.66 -6.21 37.09
CA GLU A 679 18.66 -5.37 38.28
C GLU A 679 19.25 -3.98 38.02
N SER A 680 20.26 -3.88 37.19
CA SER A 680 20.81 -2.58 36.80
C SER A 680 19.82 -1.78 35.93
N TYR A 681 19.09 -2.45 35.04
CA TYR A 681 18.01 -1.83 34.30
C TYR A 681 16.90 -1.29 35.19
N VAL A 682 16.49 -2.06 36.22
CA VAL A 682 15.49 -1.60 37.21
C VAL A 682 15.98 -0.33 37.93
N GLN A 683 17.26 -0.27 38.23
CA GLN A 683 17.87 0.92 38.88
C GLN A 683 17.91 2.08 37.88
N ASP A 684 18.31 1.87 36.63
CA ASP A 684 18.32 2.91 35.59
C ASP A 684 16.89 3.47 35.37
N CYS A 685 15.84 2.63 35.37
CA CYS A 685 14.45 3.07 35.30
C CYS A 685 14.07 3.97 36.48
N ARG A 686 14.52 3.69 37.71
CA ARG A 686 14.28 4.53 38.87
C ARG A 686 14.98 5.87 38.74
N GLU A 687 16.21 5.90 38.28
CA GLU A 687 16.97 7.12 38.01
C GLU A 687 16.29 7.99 36.94
N ARG A 688 15.88 7.41 35.81
CA ARG A 688 15.15 8.14 34.75
C ARG A 688 13.79 8.66 35.20
N ARG A 689 13.08 7.89 36.05
CA ARG A 689 11.80 8.33 36.62
C ARG A 689 11.97 9.54 37.53
N ALA A 690 13.08 9.63 38.28
CA ALA A 690 13.38 10.76 39.12
C ALA A 690 13.66 12.06 38.37
N THR A 691 14.10 11.98 37.13
CA THR A 691 14.39 13.10 36.22
C THR A 691 13.32 13.29 35.14
N ALA A 692 12.18 12.61 35.26
CA ALA A 692 11.12 12.66 34.24
C ALA A 692 10.30 13.96 34.33
N ALA A 693 9.72 14.34 33.23
CA ALA A 693 8.79 15.45 33.09
C ALA A 693 7.60 15.30 34.07
N SER A 694 7.21 16.37 34.70
CA SER A 694 6.03 16.42 35.59
C SER A 694 4.73 16.42 34.78
N VAL A 695 4.78 16.94 33.56
CA VAL A 695 3.67 16.93 32.58
C VAL A 695 4.20 16.42 31.25
N PHE A 696 3.49 15.49 30.63
CA PHE A 696 3.67 15.11 29.21
C PHE A 696 2.28 14.94 28.60
N GLN A 697 2.03 15.62 27.50
CA GLN A 697 0.73 15.62 26.82
C GLN A 697 0.92 15.35 25.34
N MET A 698 0.38 14.22 24.87
CA MET A 698 0.27 13.90 23.46
C MET A 698 -0.80 14.75 22.81
N ASN A 699 -0.56 15.20 21.58
CA ASN A 699 -1.58 15.85 20.76
C ASN A 699 -1.47 15.42 19.27
N ASN A 700 -2.50 15.66 18.47
CA ASN A 700 -2.55 15.25 17.06
C ASN A 700 -1.63 16.07 16.13
N SER A 701 -0.81 16.94 16.69
CA SER A 701 0.19 17.74 15.94
C SER A 701 1.59 17.73 16.58
N GLY A 702 1.80 16.86 17.60
CA GLY A 702 3.08 16.77 18.31
C GLY A 702 2.88 16.45 19.79
N PHE A 703 3.53 17.18 20.70
CA PHE A 703 3.41 17.00 22.15
C PHE A 703 3.88 18.23 22.93
N HIS A 704 3.47 18.28 24.19
CA HIS A 704 3.88 19.27 25.17
C HIS A 704 4.48 18.57 26.39
N ALA A 705 5.51 19.16 27.01
CA ALA A 705 6.11 18.66 28.25
C ALA A 705 6.52 19.79 29.20
N GLU A 706 6.43 19.53 30.50
CA GLU A 706 6.96 20.41 31.54
C GLU A 706 7.97 19.65 32.40
N ILE A 707 9.16 20.20 32.58
CA ILE A 707 10.24 19.58 33.35
C ILE A 707 11.03 20.61 34.14
N THR A 708 11.46 20.24 35.34
CA THR A 708 12.36 21.06 36.16
C THR A 708 13.74 20.44 36.20
N LEU A 709 14.76 21.19 35.81
CA LEU A 709 16.15 20.74 35.76
C LEU A 709 16.99 21.45 36.84
N GLU A 710 17.86 20.70 37.53
CA GLU A 710 18.82 21.29 38.49
C GLU A 710 19.94 22.06 37.78
N LYS A 711 20.35 21.63 36.58
CA LYS A 711 21.36 22.24 35.73
C LYS A 711 20.90 22.21 34.27
N GLU A 712 21.53 23.03 33.44
CA GLU A 712 21.33 22.96 31.98
C GLU A 712 21.67 21.56 31.47
N ASN A 713 20.74 20.94 30.73
CA ASN A 713 20.88 19.56 30.27
C ASN A 713 20.00 19.27 29.03
N LEU A 714 20.31 18.18 28.34
CA LEU A 714 19.47 17.63 27.31
C LEU A 714 18.26 16.89 27.92
N VAL A 715 17.06 17.19 27.45
CA VAL A 715 15.83 16.46 27.77
C VAL A 715 15.52 15.52 26.59
N PHE A 716 15.50 14.24 26.89
CA PHE A 716 15.25 13.15 25.93
C PHE A 716 13.75 12.86 25.81
N PHE A 717 13.33 12.58 24.60
CA PHE A 717 11.98 12.11 24.28
C PHE A 717 12.07 10.86 23.40
N SER A 718 11.44 9.77 23.82
CA SER A 718 11.38 8.52 23.04
C SER A 718 10.40 8.63 21.86
N VAL A 719 10.55 9.68 21.06
CA VAL A 719 9.77 9.98 19.85
C VAL A 719 10.70 9.94 18.66
N PRO A 720 10.31 9.28 17.56
CA PRO A 720 11.15 9.18 16.37
C PRO A 720 11.53 10.55 15.82
N TYR A 721 12.81 10.75 15.52
CA TYR A 721 13.30 11.94 14.84
C TYR A 721 12.68 12.05 13.44
N ASP A 722 12.22 13.26 13.10
CA ASP A 722 11.69 13.59 11.77
C ASP A 722 11.90 15.09 11.54
N ASP A 723 12.45 15.46 10.38
CA ASP A 723 12.73 16.87 9.99
C ASP A 723 11.46 17.75 9.98
N GLY A 724 10.27 17.13 10.05
CA GLY A 724 9.00 17.83 10.17
C GLY A 724 8.73 18.45 11.54
N PHE A 725 9.52 18.12 12.56
CA PHE A 725 9.37 18.71 13.90
C PHE A 725 10.06 20.07 14.01
N THR A 726 9.43 20.96 14.77
CA THR A 726 10.01 22.19 15.31
C THR A 726 9.81 22.17 16.82
N ALA A 727 10.89 22.36 17.58
CA ALA A 727 10.85 22.41 19.03
C ALA A 727 10.88 23.86 19.54
N TYR A 728 10.17 24.09 20.65
CA TYR A 728 10.20 25.36 21.37
C TYR A 728 10.46 25.08 22.84
N VAL A 729 11.46 25.73 23.42
CA VAL A 729 11.76 25.70 24.87
C VAL A 729 11.45 27.07 25.44
N ASN A 730 10.55 27.14 26.42
CA ASN A 730 10.08 28.39 27.00
C ASN A 730 9.59 29.42 25.97
N GLY A 731 8.94 28.91 24.90
CA GLY A 731 8.40 29.73 23.80
C GLY A 731 9.42 30.21 22.77
N GLN A 732 10.70 29.81 22.87
CA GLN A 732 11.76 30.13 21.93
C GLN A 732 12.08 28.87 21.12
N GLU A 733 12.24 29.03 19.80
CA GLU A 733 12.66 27.94 18.93
C GLU A 733 14.02 27.37 19.35
N ALA A 734 14.13 26.06 19.41
CA ALA A 734 15.30 25.32 19.87
C ALA A 734 15.69 24.24 18.88
N ASP A 735 16.99 23.97 18.77
CA ASP A 735 17.51 22.89 17.93
C ASP A 735 17.13 21.53 18.51
N ILE A 736 16.66 20.64 17.65
CA ILE A 736 16.40 19.24 17.97
C ILE A 736 17.66 18.43 17.69
N VAL A 737 18.15 17.71 18.70
CA VAL A 737 19.30 16.82 18.58
C VAL A 737 18.79 15.40 18.33
N GLU A 738 19.24 14.76 17.25
CA GLU A 738 19.00 13.33 17.00
C GLU A 738 19.91 12.52 17.93
N VAL A 739 19.30 11.66 18.74
CA VAL A 739 19.99 10.86 19.75
C VAL A 739 19.52 9.39 19.69
N ASP A 740 20.25 8.50 20.33
CA ASP A 740 19.83 7.11 20.52
C ASP A 740 19.42 6.41 19.21
N GLU A 741 20.18 6.63 18.12
CA GLU A 741 19.94 6.01 16.79
C GLU A 741 18.63 6.43 16.11
N GLY A 742 18.06 7.59 16.42
CA GLY A 742 16.88 8.10 15.73
C GLY A 742 15.74 8.59 16.62
N LEU A 743 16.02 8.94 17.86
CA LEU A 743 15.08 9.59 18.79
C LEU A 743 15.48 11.06 18.98
N MET A 744 14.74 11.81 19.80
CA MET A 744 14.90 13.27 19.91
C MET A 744 15.32 13.72 21.30
N ALA A 745 16.14 14.77 21.34
CA ALA A 745 16.42 15.54 22.55
C ALA A 745 16.46 17.04 22.25
N VAL A 746 16.25 17.87 23.30
CA VAL A 746 16.42 19.32 23.24
C VAL A 746 17.21 19.82 24.44
N LEU A 747 18.04 20.84 24.26
CA LEU A 747 18.77 21.49 25.35
C LEU A 747 17.85 22.45 26.11
N CYS A 748 17.76 22.27 27.43
CA CYS A 748 16.93 23.07 28.31
C CYS A 748 17.79 23.71 29.42
N PRO A 749 17.55 24.99 29.79
CA PRO A 749 18.24 25.66 30.89
C PRO A 749 17.85 25.04 32.24
N ALA A 750 18.63 25.39 33.28
CA ALA A 750 18.26 25.07 34.68
C ALA A 750 16.96 25.78 35.08
N GLY A 751 16.14 25.13 35.91
CA GLY A 751 14.84 25.62 36.38
C GLY A 751 13.66 24.96 35.70
N GLU A 752 12.51 25.60 35.78
CA GLU A 752 11.26 25.14 35.18
C GLU A 752 11.30 25.39 33.65
N ASN A 753 10.96 24.39 32.89
CA ASN A 753 10.93 24.47 31.42
C ASN A 753 9.59 23.98 30.88
N SER A 754 9.06 24.72 29.90
CA SER A 754 7.92 24.36 29.06
C SER A 754 8.43 24.06 27.67
N ILE A 755 8.18 22.84 27.17
CA ILE A 755 8.71 22.33 25.92
C ILE A 755 7.55 21.94 25.01
N ASP A 756 7.53 22.50 23.80
CA ASP A 756 6.53 22.18 22.79
C ASP A 756 7.20 21.66 21.52
N PHE A 757 6.74 20.51 21.03
CA PHE A 757 7.10 19.97 19.72
C PHE A 757 5.91 20.03 18.79
N VAL A 758 6.10 20.63 17.63
CA VAL A 758 5.07 20.81 16.60
C VAL A 758 5.51 20.17 15.31
N TYR A 759 4.69 19.24 14.79
CA TYR A 759 4.97 18.52 13.57
C TYR A 759 4.25 19.11 12.35
N GLN A 760 4.99 19.39 11.31
CA GLN A 760 4.48 19.67 9.96
C GLN A 760 5.29 18.85 8.96
N PRO A 761 4.64 18.13 8.01
CA PRO A 761 5.39 17.38 7.01
C PRO A 761 6.40 18.27 6.28
N ASP A 762 7.63 17.78 6.13
CA ASP A 762 8.66 18.55 5.42
C ASP A 762 8.21 18.86 3.98
N GLY A 763 8.58 20.04 3.49
CA GLY A 763 8.19 20.57 2.19
C GLY A 763 6.69 20.92 2.04
N ILE A 764 5.88 20.88 3.11
CA ILE A 764 4.41 21.12 3.02
C ILE A 764 4.08 22.54 2.53
N ARG A 765 4.88 23.54 2.88
CA ARG A 765 4.66 24.93 2.42
C ARG A 765 4.84 25.04 0.91
N LEU A 766 5.92 24.46 0.38
CA LEU A 766 6.19 24.40 -1.06
C LEU A 766 5.09 23.61 -1.79
N SER A 767 4.72 22.45 -1.26
CA SER A 767 3.72 21.58 -1.87
C SER A 767 2.33 22.22 -1.93
N ARG A 768 1.93 22.97 -0.90
CA ARG A 768 0.69 23.77 -0.90
C ARG A 768 0.73 24.86 -1.97
N ALA A 769 1.84 25.60 -2.08
CA ALA A 769 1.99 26.65 -3.09
C ALA A 769 1.94 26.07 -4.52
N LEU A 770 2.63 24.97 -4.79
CA LEU A 770 2.62 24.28 -6.09
C LEU A 770 1.23 23.75 -6.42
N THR A 771 0.55 23.12 -5.47
CA THR A 771 -0.79 22.55 -5.68
C THR A 771 -1.83 23.65 -5.95
N LEU A 772 -1.88 24.69 -5.13
CA LEU A 772 -2.82 25.81 -5.31
C LEU A 772 -2.54 26.57 -6.61
N GLY A 773 -1.27 26.86 -6.89
CA GLY A 773 -0.85 27.47 -8.17
C GLY A 773 -1.23 26.61 -9.37
N GLY A 774 -0.98 25.30 -9.29
CA GLY A 774 -1.37 24.33 -10.31
C GLY A 774 -2.89 24.28 -10.55
N ILE A 775 -3.68 24.27 -9.49
CA ILE A 775 -5.16 24.30 -9.61
C ILE A 775 -5.64 25.60 -10.28
N VAL A 776 -5.09 26.76 -9.89
CA VAL A 776 -5.45 28.06 -10.50
C VAL A 776 -5.11 28.05 -11.99
N VAL A 777 -3.91 27.62 -12.36
CA VAL A 777 -3.49 27.50 -13.76
C VAL A 777 -4.38 26.52 -14.52
N TRP A 778 -4.70 25.36 -13.93
CA TRP A 778 -5.59 24.38 -14.55
C TRP A 778 -7.01 24.92 -14.79
N LEU A 779 -7.59 25.67 -13.83
CA LEU A 779 -8.88 26.31 -13.99
C LEU A 779 -8.86 27.34 -15.13
N ALA A 780 -7.83 28.20 -15.18
CA ALA A 780 -7.65 29.18 -16.24
C ALA A 780 -7.48 28.51 -17.62
N TYR A 781 -6.65 27.47 -17.69
CA TYR A 781 -6.43 26.66 -18.89
C TYR A 781 -7.73 26.01 -19.39
N THR A 782 -8.49 25.42 -18.49
CA THR A 782 -9.79 24.79 -18.78
C THR A 782 -10.79 25.83 -19.31
N ALA A 783 -10.91 26.96 -18.62
CA ALA A 783 -11.79 28.06 -19.02
C ALA A 783 -11.42 28.58 -20.41
N TYR A 784 -10.13 28.78 -20.73
CA TYR A 784 -9.66 29.19 -22.05
C TYR A 784 -10.10 28.22 -23.15
N PHE A 785 -9.92 26.90 -22.98
CA PHE A 785 -10.30 25.92 -24.01
C PHE A 785 -11.82 25.78 -24.17
N VAL A 786 -12.59 25.90 -23.08
CA VAL A 786 -14.06 25.93 -23.13
C VAL A 786 -14.56 27.18 -23.88
N TRP A 787 -14.00 28.35 -23.58
CA TRP A 787 -14.32 29.61 -24.27
C TRP A 787 -13.97 29.53 -25.76
N ARG A 788 -12.79 29.10 -26.11
CA ARG A 788 -12.32 28.92 -27.50
C ARG A 788 -13.26 27.99 -28.28
N LYS A 789 -13.67 26.86 -27.68
CA LYS A 789 -14.58 25.89 -28.31
C LYS A 789 -15.97 26.48 -28.55
N ARG A 790 -16.45 27.31 -27.62
CA ARG A 790 -17.74 28.01 -27.79
C ARG A 790 -17.67 29.04 -28.92
N ARG A 791 -16.56 29.75 -29.05
CA ARG A 791 -16.34 30.76 -30.10
C ARG A 791 -16.30 30.11 -31.48
N THR A 792 -15.54 28.97 -31.65
CA THR A 792 -15.47 28.23 -32.92
C THR A 792 -16.77 27.52 -33.30
N LYS A 793 -17.73 27.33 -32.41
CA LYS A 793 -19.07 26.83 -32.75
C LYS A 793 -20.04 27.92 -33.13
N ARG A 794 -19.76 29.19 -32.82
CA ARG A 794 -20.59 30.37 -33.14
C ARG A 794 -20.13 31.08 -34.43
N ALA A 795 -18.87 30.86 -34.82
CA ALA A 795 -18.33 31.24 -36.13
C ALA A 795 -18.51 30.05 -37.11
#